data_7aad77e9cd64cbe0ac4e3a1669695cad
#
_entry.id   7aad77e9cd64cbe0ac4e3a1669695cad
#
_cell.length_a   1.000
_cell.length_b   1.000
_cell.length_c   1.000
_cell.angle_alpha   90.00
_cell.angle_beta   90.00
_cell.angle_gamma   90.00
#
_symmetry.space_group_name_H-M   'P 1'
#
loop_
_entity.id
_entity.type
_entity.pdbx_description
1 polymer ?
#
loop_
_entity_poly.entity_id
_entity_poly.type
_entity_poly.pdbx_seq_one_letter_code
_entity_poly.pdbx_strand_id
1 'polypeptide(L)'
;MSLSTVGTIGSGFSPRLILAGALLAGAGHVTAQLPAPLLHSVFPPGAQAGTTVEVNIRGVFLEGTSELILSDSSLGLRSEPIPDASSPDYPTRFRLTIPAGASPGTYDLFAKCRLGLSAPRPFVVGSIPELLEPEGNNIREQALLLNPETVVNGTASENSNDYYRIEARAGQQFVVSCRAENLDSRMDATLILSDESGNELDRDRNNRDRNAVVSLTAPRDGSYFLKVADFTYGGGDNYPYRLSLTAAPHVEFAFPPAGQPGDAGIFTLYGYNLPDSKPDKKTLAGNRLVESQEVKIRLPPDSLRTHRFGQAHSAFVPYVSYRLRGNELLSNPLPLSTTTTPVLVAREDAGDRSQEVVIPCEIHGRFDRTRDRDYFHFNAKKNQELWVAVISERIGSSTDPSFRIERVTTSDEGVQEFKQVAIADDLGNDPGERYFPLPCRDAETAFKAPEEGLYRIILTNQTGSGGTDQLYRLLLREPRPSFDLIAIPWEQTRVANRVDIAMPNISPGGMVELRVVALRHEGFSGEIDLKVEGLPAGVTALPVKLGTGRSATLQILAAPDAPQWDGMIVIRGSGAGLTREARFGTTPWSIRDWSKQFFETRLGPRIPLSVTDSENSLVSFRKPQQDGFEITMGEHLEVPVQITRQSTATGDLTIRAEGLPDKTGELKLSGSSEQGIIVISSGRENEFPRGPGEWTFRLRAEGKARYQPSKATADHARAQHQALVVRKRAHADTLEKMKDSRDKISAHLDRAEQELGTDDEPGAKGKVEDLRTRLQRAYLDLEAARQKAGKLQAAVLTAAASVKAANDLVKDRDVQVVTYSTPMTVTVKPAPGKDGE
;
A
#
# COMPACT_ATOMS: atom_id res chain seq x y z
N MET A 1 -35.80 1.87 52.67
CA MET A 1 -35.23 0.63 53.24
C MET A 1 -34.56 -0.06 52.08
N SER A 2 -33.31 -0.27 51.94
CA SER A 2 -32.11 -0.21 52.75
C SER A 2 -30.93 0.00 51.81
N LEU A 3 -30.03 0.84 52.26
CA LEU A 3 -28.68 1.01 51.71
C LEU A 3 -27.86 -0.29 51.78
N SER A 4 -27.01 -0.55 50.82
CA SER A 4 -25.69 -1.10 51.12
C SER A 4 -24.69 -0.89 49.92
N THR A 5 -23.73 -0.10 50.22
CA THR A 5 -22.27 -0.20 50.06
C THR A 5 -21.67 -0.17 48.67
N VAL A 6 -21.15 1.01 48.38
CA VAL A 6 -20.15 1.30 47.37
C VAL A 6 -18.78 0.76 47.86
N GLY A 7 -18.24 -0.19 47.12
CA GLY A 7 -16.88 -0.63 47.28
C GLY A 7 -15.97 0.09 46.28
N THR A 8 -15.17 1.03 46.74
CA THR A 8 -14.07 1.66 46.04
C THR A 8 -12.98 0.62 45.76
N ILE A 9 -12.76 0.31 44.49
CA ILE A 9 -11.55 -0.40 44.03
C ILE A 9 -10.63 0.63 43.43
N GLY A 10 -9.49 0.76 44.08
CA GLY A 10 -8.44 1.73 43.73
C GLY A 10 -7.85 1.56 42.35
N SER A 11 -7.70 2.68 41.71
CA SER A 11 -6.97 2.89 40.47
C SER A 11 -5.46 2.67 40.65
N GLY A 12 -4.98 1.56 40.16
CA GLY A 12 -3.56 1.27 40.05
C GLY A 12 -3.23 0.69 38.68
N PHE A 13 -3.40 1.48 37.62
CA PHE A 13 -2.82 1.13 36.33
C PHE A 13 -1.51 1.90 36.16
N SER A 14 -0.41 1.25 36.49
CA SER A 14 0.91 1.59 35.97
C SER A 14 1.00 1.29 34.48
N PRO A 15 1.47 2.22 33.63
CA PRO A 15 1.82 1.89 32.26
C PRO A 15 3.16 1.14 32.28
N ARG A 16 3.10 -0.17 32.45
CA ARG A 16 4.26 -1.05 32.30
C ARG A 16 4.19 -1.81 30.99
N LEU A 17 5.13 -1.45 30.08
CA LEU A 17 5.81 -2.35 29.17
C LEU A 17 4.98 -3.48 28.55
N ILE A 18 4.34 -3.19 27.42
CA ILE A 18 4.06 -4.20 26.42
C ILE A 18 4.99 -3.93 25.21
N LEU A 19 6.29 -4.12 25.46
CA LEU A 19 7.27 -4.15 24.35
C LEU A 19 8.47 -5.03 24.72
N ALA A 20 8.23 -6.22 25.26
CA ALA A 20 9.30 -7.20 25.42
C ALA A 20 8.68 -8.58 25.60
N GLY A 21 8.61 -9.36 24.55
CA GLY A 21 8.33 -10.77 24.72
C GLY A 21 7.50 -11.39 23.61
N ALA A 22 8.04 -11.54 22.42
CA ALA A 22 7.66 -12.60 21.51
C ALA A 22 8.71 -12.77 20.40
N LEU A 23 9.96 -12.99 20.79
CA LEU A 23 10.96 -13.68 19.96
C LEU A 23 11.05 -15.11 20.48
N LEU A 24 9.94 -15.83 20.50
CA LEU A 24 9.96 -17.29 20.50
C LEU A 24 10.09 -17.70 19.04
N ALA A 25 11.26 -18.22 18.70
CA ALA A 25 11.55 -18.89 17.45
C ALA A 25 10.56 -20.03 17.23
N GLY A 26 9.39 -19.73 16.65
CA GLY A 26 8.65 -20.71 15.90
C GLY A 26 9.48 -21.01 14.66
N ALA A 27 9.98 -22.23 14.48
CA ALA A 27 10.59 -22.71 13.26
C ALA A 27 9.51 -22.71 12.15
N GLY A 28 9.17 -21.53 11.65
CA GLY A 28 8.45 -21.36 10.40
C GLY A 28 9.36 -21.87 9.29
N HIS A 29 8.85 -22.68 8.40
CA HIS A 29 9.54 -23.16 7.22
C HIS A 29 9.82 -21.94 6.34
N VAL A 30 11.00 -21.35 6.50
CA VAL A 30 11.50 -20.31 5.60
C VAL A 30 11.99 -21.03 4.37
N THR A 31 11.31 -20.87 3.24
CA THR A 31 11.83 -21.29 1.94
C THR A 31 13.18 -20.62 1.70
N ALA A 32 14.08 -21.25 0.96
CA ALA A 32 15.46 -20.77 0.70
C ALA A 32 15.49 -19.53 -0.23
N GLN A 33 14.53 -18.64 -0.09
CA GLN A 33 14.60 -17.31 -0.68
C GLN A 33 15.60 -16.48 0.12
N LEU A 34 16.38 -15.67 -0.59
CA LEU A 34 17.24 -14.67 0.04
C LEU A 34 16.39 -13.79 0.97
N PRO A 35 16.93 -13.33 2.11
CA PRO A 35 16.22 -12.33 2.90
C PRO A 35 15.90 -11.13 2.02
N ALA A 36 14.64 -10.73 2.00
CA ALA A 36 14.22 -9.57 1.20
C ALA A 36 14.80 -8.29 1.82
N PRO A 37 15.49 -7.46 1.07
CA PRO A 37 15.80 -6.10 1.50
C PRO A 37 14.49 -5.33 1.73
N LEU A 38 14.33 -4.75 2.91
CA LEU A 38 13.11 -4.01 3.27
C LEU A 38 13.43 -2.54 3.44
N LEU A 39 12.93 -1.73 2.56
CA LEU A 39 12.97 -0.29 2.67
C LEU A 39 11.81 0.15 3.59
N HIS A 40 12.12 0.66 4.77
CA HIS A 40 11.10 1.09 5.74
C HIS A 40 10.68 2.53 5.53
N SER A 41 11.63 3.42 5.24
CA SER A 41 11.35 4.82 4.92
C SER A 41 12.35 5.40 3.95
N VAL A 42 11.89 6.40 3.20
CA VAL A 42 12.66 7.32 2.38
C VAL A 42 12.29 8.72 2.83
N PHE A 43 13.26 9.53 3.21
CA PHE A 43 13.01 10.90 3.65
C PHE A 43 13.98 11.89 3.01
N PRO A 44 13.49 12.96 2.36
CA PRO A 44 12.08 13.25 2.12
C PRO A 44 11.41 12.24 1.17
N PRO A 45 10.08 12.01 1.32
CA PRO A 45 9.35 11.06 0.49
C PRO A 45 8.94 11.62 -0.87
N GLY A 46 9.59 12.67 -1.33
CA GLY A 46 9.37 13.27 -2.64
C GLY A 46 10.27 14.48 -2.88
N ALA A 47 10.22 14.99 -4.12
CA ALA A 47 10.93 16.20 -4.53
C ALA A 47 10.31 16.80 -5.79
N GLN A 48 10.59 18.08 -6.06
CA GLN A 48 10.13 18.78 -7.25
C GLN A 48 10.86 18.29 -8.52
N ALA A 49 10.15 18.15 -9.63
CA ALA A 49 10.75 17.91 -10.94
C ALA A 49 11.76 19.02 -11.31
N GLY A 50 12.89 18.66 -11.89
CA GLY A 50 13.97 19.57 -12.20
C GLY A 50 14.92 19.89 -11.05
N THR A 51 14.81 19.20 -9.90
CA THR A 51 15.66 19.43 -8.73
C THR A 51 16.56 18.25 -8.41
N THR A 52 17.56 18.51 -7.58
CA THR A 52 18.40 17.49 -6.94
C THR A 52 18.17 17.54 -5.44
N VAL A 53 17.86 16.41 -4.83
CA VAL A 53 17.55 16.28 -3.40
C VAL A 53 18.43 15.20 -2.76
N GLU A 54 18.83 15.41 -1.51
CA GLU A 54 19.42 14.36 -0.69
C GLU A 54 18.32 13.63 0.07
N VAL A 55 18.27 12.29 -0.08
CA VAL A 55 17.33 11.43 0.64
C VAL A 55 18.06 10.52 1.60
N ASN A 56 17.45 10.28 2.75
CA ASN A 56 17.87 9.25 3.69
C ASN A 56 16.97 8.02 3.52
N ILE A 57 17.58 6.85 3.46
CA ILE A 57 16.86 5.58 3.47
C ILE A 57 17.07 4.86 4.79
N ARG A 58 16.04 4.15 5.25
CA ARG A 58 16.12 3.26 6.41
C ARG A 58 15.44 1.94 6.13
N GLY A 59 15.96 0.89 6.71
CA GLY A 59 15.42 -0.46 6.47
C GLY A 59 16.30 -1.55 7.04
N VAL A 60 16.10 -2.76 6.54
CA VAL A 60 16.89 -3.95 6.90
C VAL A 60 17.38 -4.65 5.63
N PHE A 61 18.54 -5.28 5.68
CA PHE A 61 19.22 -5.93 4.55
C PHE A 61 19.52 -4.97 3.37
N LEU A 62 19.79 -3.68 3.68
CA LEU A 62 20.11 -2.67 2.67
C LEU A 62 21.63 -2.55 2.41
N GLU A 63 22.42 -3.57 2.77
CA GLU A 63 23.86 -3.59 2.54
C GLU A 63 24.19 -3.54 1.05
N GLY A 64 25.24 -2.81 0.72
CA GLY A 64 25.71 -2.66 -0.64
C GLY A 64 24.69 -1.95 -1.55
N THR A 65 23.80 -1.09 -0.97
CA THR A 65 22.88 -0.30 -1.81
C THR A 65 23.70 0.60 -2.74
N SER A 66 23.59 0.33 -4.03
CA SER A 66 24.33 1.06 -5.07
C SER A 66 23.51 2.17 -5.71
N GLU A 67 22.20 2.02 -5.76
CA GLU A 67 21.31 2.89 -6.51
C GLU A 67 19.88 2.84 -5.93
N LEU A 68 19.14 3.93 -6.08
CA LEU A 68 17.68 3.99 -5.90
C LEU A 68 17.02 4.12 -7.28
N ILE A 69 16.05 3.26 -7.58
CA ILE A 69 15.37 3.23 -8.88
C ILE A 69 13.85 3.40 -8.71
N LEU A 70 13.20 4.03 -9.69
CA LEU A 70 11.74 4.15 -9.74
C LEU A 70 11.12 3.03 -10.59
N SER A 71 9.86 2.70 -10.27
CA SER A 71 9.07 1.72 -11.05
C SER A 71 8.87 2.10 -12.52
N ASP A 72 9.02 3.37 -12.84
CA ASP A 72 9.00 3.90 -14.20
C ASP A 72 10.38 4.47 -14.58
N SER A 73 11.16 3.69 -15.28
CA SER A 73 12.50 4.10 -15.75
C SER A 73 12.49 5.22 -16.80
N SER A 74 11.34 5.45 -17.47
CA SER A 74 11.19 6.51 -18.47
C SER A 74 11.29 7.92 -17.87
N LEU A 75 11.12 8.05 -16.54
CA LEU A 75 11.30 9.32 -15.82
C LEU A 75 12.75 9.82 -15.80
N GLY A 76 13.71 8.93 -16.02
CA GLY A 76 15.12 9.30 -16.10
C GLY A 76 15.74 9.75 -14.78
N LEU A 77 15.20 9.29 -13.64
CA LEU A 77 15.79 9.52 -12.31
C LEU A 77 17.25 9.07 -12.30
N ARG A 78 18.14 9.90 -11.72
CA ARG A 78 19.52 9.50 -11.41
C ARG A 78 19.72 9.48 -9.91
N SER A 79 20.39 8.46 -9.44
CA SER A 79 20.65 8.23 -8.02
C SER A 79 22.14 7.95 -7.81
N GLU A 80 22.72 8.61 -6.82
CA GLU A 80 24.14 8.42 -6.44
C GLU A 80 24.24 8.27 -4.93
N PRO A 81 24.92 7.24 -4.40
CA PRO A 81 25.15 7.12 -2.97
C PRO A 81 26.08 8.26 -2.49
N ILE A 82 25.79 8.81 -1.32
CA ILE A 82 26.65 9.78 -0.63
C ILE A 82 27.55 8.98 0.32
N PRO A 83 28.86 8.95 0.12
CA PRO A 83 29.76 8.16 0.94
C PRO A 83 29.67 8.52 2.42
N ASP A 84 29.62 7.50 3.27
CA ASP A 84 29.75 7.61 4.70
C ASP A 84 30.96 6.81 5.17
N ALA A 85 32.02 7.50 5.62
CA ALA A 85 33.26 6.86 6.07
C ALA A 85 33.05 5.94 7.29
N SER A 86 31.98 6.15 8.07
CA SER A 86 31.65 5.32 9.24
C SER A 86 30.93 4.00 8.86
N SER A 87 30.39 3.91 7.65
CA SER A 87 29.61 2.75 7.19
C SER A 87 29.67 2.61 5.67
N PRO A 88 30.84 2.33 5.09
CA PRO A 88 31.03 2.32 3.63
C PRO A 88 30.17 1.26 2.91
N ASP A 89 29.92 0.13 3.54
CA ASP A 89 29.14 -0.98 2.98
C ASP A 89 27.62 -0.83 3.19
N TYR A 90 27.20 0.25 3.86
CA TYR A 90 25.79 0.48 4.18
C TYR A 90 25.43 1.95 3.93
N PRO A 91 25.40 2.44 2.69
CA PRO A 91 25.01 3.80 2.38
C PRO A 91 23.53 4.03 2.74
N THR A 92 23.30 5.04 3.55
CA THR A 92 21.94 5.43 3.97
C THR A 92 21.48 6.74 3.34
N ARG A 93 22.37 7.46 2.65
CA ARG A 93 22.12 8.75 2.02
C ARG A 93 22.40 8.67 0.54
N PHE A 94 21.48 9.25 -0.24
CA PHE A 94 21.57 9.29 -1.71
C PHE A 94 21.26 10.68 -2.22
N ARG A 95 21.92 11.06 -3.31
CA ARG A 95 21.58 12.24 -4.11
C ARG A 95 20.71 11.79 -5.26
N LEU A 96 19.44 12.25 -5.29
CA LEU A 96 18.50 12.00 -6.37
C LEU A 96 18.37 13.22 -7.25
N THR A 97 18.61 13.06 -8.55
CA THR A 97 18.40 14.11 -9.56
C THR A 97 17.18 13.74 -10.38
N ILE A 98 16.15 14.60 -10.33
CA ILE A 98 14.88 14.41 -11.03
C ILE A 98 14.88 15.32 -12.26
N PRO A 99 14.75 14.80 -13.47
CA PRO A 99 14.70 15.62 -14.68
C PRO A 99 13.53 16.62 -14.66
N ALA A 100 13.72 17.79 -15.29
CA ALA A 100 12.69 18.82 -15.37
C ALA A 100 11.44 18.35 -16.15
N GLY A 101 11.61 17.41 -17.09
CA GLY A 101 10.51 16.82 -17.86
C GLY A 101 9.83 15.63 -17.19
N ALA A 102 10.24 15.26 -15.97
CA ALA A 102 9.60 14.15 -15.25
C ALA A 102 8.14 14.50 -14.91
N SER A 103 7.24 13.58 -15.26
CA SER A 103 5.81 13.79 -15.00
C SER A 103 5.50 13.78 -13.50
N PRO A 104 4.78 14.79 -12.98
CA PRO A 104 4.35 14.78 -11.60
C PRO A 104 3.44 13.58 -11.28
N GLY A 105 3.75 12.89 -10.18
CA GLY A 105 3.03 11.67 -9.80
C GLY A 105 3.64 10.99 -8.58
N THR A 106 3.08 9.86 -8.19
CA THR A 106 3.61 9.00 -7.14
C THR A 106 4.11 7.71 -7.78
N TYR A 107 5.34 7.33 -7.47
CA TYR A 107 6.05 6.21 -8.08
C TYR A 107 6.60 5.29 -6.98
N ASP A 108 6.71 4.00 -7.27
CA ASP A 108 7.43 3.08 -6.38
C ASP A 108 8.93 3.29 -6.52
N LEU A 109 9.59 3.54 -5.40
CA LEU A 109 11.04 3.66 -5.30
C LEU A 109 11.60 2.41 -4.61
N PHE A 110 12.60 1.81 -5.25
CA PHE A 110 13.30 0.62 -4.78
C PHE A 110 14.76 0.96 -4.50
N ALA A 111 15.34 0.31 -3.50
CA ALA A 111 16.79 0.30 -3.29
C ALA A 111 17.38 -0.96 -3.96
N LYS A 112 18.41 -0.78 -4.80
CA LYS A 112 19.19 -1.85 -5.41
C LYS A 112 20.31 -2.25 -4.45
N CYS A 113 20.11 -3.35 -3.76
CA CYS A 113 20.96 -3.83 -2.67
C CYS A 113 21.77 -5.07 -3.07
N ARG A 114 22.70 -5.47 -2.22
CA ARG A 114 23.47 -6.71 -2.41
C ARG A 114 22.58 -7.95 -2.59
N LEU A 115 21.46 -8.02 -1.89
CA LEU A 115 20.51 -9.15 -1.97
C LEU A 115 19.37 -8.91 -2.99
N GLY A 116 19.51 -7.96 -3.92
CA GLY A 116 18.53 -7.63 -4.93
C GLY A 116 17.71 -6.39 -4.62
N LEU A 117 16.54 -6.25 -5.23
CA LEU A 117 15.66 -5.10 -5.04
C LEU A 117 14.94 -5.15 -3.70
N SER A 118 14.85 -3.99 -3.04
CA SER A 118 14.09 -3.85 -1.79
C SER A 118 12.57 -3.86 -2.04
N ALA A 119 11.79 -4.06 -0.96
CA ALA A 119 10.39 -3.67 -0.97
C ALA A 119 10.26 -2.17 -1.30
N PRO A 120 9.25 -1.78 -2.10
CA PRO A 120 9.11 -0.40 -2.54
C PRO A 120 8.60 0.54 -1.43
N ARG A 121 8.91 1.85 -1.62
CA ARG A 121 8.24 2.95 -0.93
C ARG A 121 7.75 3.98 -1.94
N PRO A 122 6.57 4.60 -1.73
CA PRO A 122 6.11 5.68 -2.58
C PRO A 122 7.07 6.86 -2.53
N PHE A 123 7.40 7.39 -3.70
CA PHE A 123 8.14 8.64 -3.86
C PHE A 123 7.37 9.58 -4.77
N VAL A 124 7.19 10.82 -4.34
CA VAL A 124 6.38 11.80 -5.08
C VAL A 124 7.28 12.70 -5.90
N VAL A 125 7.06 12.73 -7.21
CA VAL A 125 7.59 13.78 -8.07
C VAL A 125 6.57 14.92 -8.08
N GLY A 126 6.93 16.05 -7.47
CA GLY A 126 6.10 17.24 -7.34
C GLY A 126 6.31 18.25 -8.46
N SER A 127 5.42 19.26 -8.55
CA SER A 127 5.53 20.39 -9.49
C SER A 127 5.84 21.73 -8.82
N ILE A 128 5.75 21.80 -7.50
CA ILE A 128 5.95 23.02 -6.70
C ILE A 128 7.16 22.85 -5.79
N PRO A 129 7.77 23.96 -5.30
CA PRO A 129 8.93 23.93 -4.41
C PRO A 129 8.69 23.13 -3.14
N GLU A 130 9.74 22.45 -2.69
CA GLU A 130 9.70 21.60 -1.51
C GLU A 130 10.77 22.00 -0.49
N LEU A 131 10.39 21.98 0.77
CA LEU A 131 11.26 22.29 1.92
C LEU A 131 11.29 21.08 2.86
N LEU A 132 12.37 20.99 3.62
CA LEU A 132 12.43 20.11 4.79
C LEU A 132 11.90 20.85 6.00
N GLU A 133 11.16 20.15 6.84
CA GLU A 133 10.74 20.67 8.13
C GLU A 133 11.98 20.99 8.99
N PRO A 134 12.13 22.22 9.49
CA PRO A 134 13.18 22.54 10.44
C PRO A 134 12.84 21.99 11.83
N GLU A 135 13.86 21.78 12.64
CA GLU A 135 13.65 21.43 14.05
C GLU A 135 13.05 22.62 14.82
N GLY A 136 12.10 22.38 15.73
CA GLY A 136 11.67 23.34 16.72
C GLY A 136 10.28 23.94 16.55
N ASN A 137 9.47 23.50 15.59
CA ASN A 137 8.08 23.96 15.37
C ASN A 137 7.05 23.18 16.21
N ASN A 138 7.44 22.70 17.40
CA ASN A 138 6.60 21.80 18.20
C ASN A 138 5.61 22.53 19.12
N ILE A 139 5.73 23.83 19.24
CA ILE A 139 4.83 24.71 19.98
C ILE A 139 4.35 25.82 19.06
N ARG A 140 3.16 26.33 19.34
CA ARG A 140 2.50 27.35 18.52
C ARG A 140 3.36 28.63 18.35
N GLU A 141 4.04 29.05 19.38
CA GLU A 141 4.88 30.25 19.41
C GLU A 141 6.11 30.13 18.49
N GLN A 142 6.50 28.93 18.14
CA GLN A 142 7.59 28.61 17.23
C GLN A 142 7.09 28.05 15.89
N ALA A 143 5.82 28.30 15.55
CA ALA A 143 5.22 27.81 14.31
C ALA A 143 6.01 28.27 13.08
N LEU A 144 6.34 27.32 12.19
CA LEU A 144 7.02 27.59 10.93
C LEU A 144 6.12 28.38 9.99
N LEU A 145 6.60 29.47 9.42
CA LEU A 145 5.88 30.16 8.36
C LEU A 145 5.76 29.27 7.13
N LEU A 146 4.53 28.96 6.76
CA LEU A 146 4.20 28.17 5.57
C LEU A 146 3.76 29.13 4.45
N ASN A 147 4.57 29.22 3.41
CA ASN A 147 4.27 30.04 2.25
C ASN A 147 3.35 29.30 1.28
N PRO A 148 2.45 30.00 0.57
CA PRO A 148 1.67 29.41 -0.51
C PRO A 148 2.57 28.78 -1.58
N GLU A 149 2.02 27.79 -2.30
CA GLU A 149 2.68 27.02 -3.36
C GLU A 149 3.99 26.36 -2.88
N THR A 150 3.96 25.81 -1.67
CA THR A 150 5.11 25.13 -1.07
C THR A 150 4.66 23.79 -0.47
N VAL A 151 5.55 22.79 -0.56
CA VAL A 151 5.43 21.52 0.17
C VAL A 151 6.48 21.48 1.26
N VAL A 152 6.08 21.13 2.48
CA VAL A 152 6.99 20.79 3.58
C VAL A 152 7.00 19.29 3.76
N ASN A 153 8.19 18.69 3.70
CA ASN A 153 8.42 17.29 4.06
C ASN A 153 8.82 17.23 5.53
N GLY A 154 7.96 16.64 6.36
CA GLY A 154 8.14 16.50 7.80
C GLY A 154 8.08 15.07 8.27
N THR A 155 8.34 14.90 9.57
CA THR A 155 8.24 13.60 10.25
C THR A 155 7.60 13.79 11.62
N ALA A 156 6.42 13.20 11.83
CA ALA A 156 5.76 13.27 13.12
C ALA A 156 6.63 12.68 14.23
N SER A 157 6.63 13.32 15.39
CA SER A 157 7.38 12.89 16.56
C SER A 157 6.45 12.37 17.63
N GLU A 158 6.88 11.31 18.34
CA GLU A 158 6.10 10.69 19.39
C GLU A 158 5.70 11.70 20.46
N ASN A 159 4.41 11.73 20.83
CA ASN A 159 3.83 12.66 21.80
C ASN A 159 4.07 14.15 21.51
N SER A 160 4.21 14.52 20.24
CA SER A 160 4.48 15.88 19.79
C SER A 160 3.52 16.29 18.67
N ASN A 161 3.45 17.59 18.41
CA ASN A 161 2.72 18.18 17.31
C ASN A 161 3.66 19.10 16.54
N ASP A 162 3.38 19.34 15.28
CA ASP A 162 4.10 20.31 14.47
C ASP A 162 3.15 21.46 14.17
N TYR A 163 3.65 22.70 14.34
CA TYR A 163 2.85 23.89 14.13
C TYR A 163 3.39 24.70 12.96
N TYR A 164 2.45 25.15 12.13
CA TYR A 164 2.71 26.02 10.99
C TYR A 164 1.87 27.28 11.08
N ARG A 165 2.41 28.39 10.61
CA ARG A 165 1.75 29.69 10.57
C ARG A 165 1.53 30.09 9.12
N ILE A 166 0.33 30.54 8.82
CA ILE A 166 -0.10 31.02 7.50
C ILE A 166 -0.48 32.47 7.63
N GLU A 167 0.13 33.37 6.87
CA GLU A 167 -0.28 34.75 6.77
C GLU A 167 -1.29 34.89 5.63
N ALA A 168 -2.45 35.47 5.92
CA ALA A 168 -3.49 35.65 4.93
C ALA A 168 -4.19 37.00 5.04
N ARG A 169 -4.60 37.55 3.89
CA ARG A 169 -5.49 38.72 3.81
C ARG A 169 -6.95 38.27 3.82
N ALA A 170 -7.83 39.17 4.27
CA ALA A 170 -9.27 38.92 4.25
C ALA A 170 -9.73 38.46 2.86
N GLY A 171 -10.48 37.39 2.81
CA GLY A 171 -10.97 36.77 1.58
C GLY A 171 -9.99 35.86 0.83
N GLN A 172 -8.71 35.79 1.22
CA GLN A 172 -7.80 34.83 0.62
C GLN A 172 -8.21 33.40 0.96
N GLN A 173 -8.12 32.53 -0.04
CA GLN A 173 -8.46 31.12 0.07
C GLN A 173 -7.24 30.25 -0.12
N PHE A 174 -7.09 29.26 0.75
CA PHE A 174 -6.02 28.27 0.69
C PHE A 174 -6.57 26.89 1.01
N VAL A 175 -5.93 25.87 0.43
CA VAL A 175 -6.10 24.48 0.83
C VAL A 175 -4.80 23.95 1.39
N VAL A 176 -4.88 23.30 2.53
CA VAL A 176 -3.77 22.56 3.14
C VAL A 176 -4.05 21.08 3.03
N SER A 177 -3.15 20.32 2.42
CA SER A 177 -3.26 18.88 2.31
C SER A 177 -2.04 18.20 2.95
N CYS A 178 -2.29 17.24 3.84
CA CYS A 178 -1.27 16.40 4.46
C CYS A 178 -1.37 14.98 3.91
N ARG A 179 -0.35 14.54 3.18
CA ARG A 179 -0.22 13.18 2.68
C ARG A 179 0.69 12.40 3.61
N ALA A 180 0.22 11.29 4.14
CA ALA A 180 0.98 10.41 5.04
C ALA A 180 0.70 8.94 4.73
N GLU A 181 -0.47 8.43 5.06
CA GLU A 181 -0.78 6.99 4.94
C GLU A 181 -0.68 6.49 3.49
N ASN A 182 -1.08 7.28 2.51
CA ASN A 182 -0.93 6.94 1.10
C ASN A 182 0.53 7.01 0.57
N LEU A 183 1.47 7.37 1.45
CA LEU A 183 2.92 7.28 1.25
C LEU A 183 3.53 6.10 2.01
N ASP A 184 2.72 5.14 2.46
CA ASP A 184 3.12 4.04 3.34
C ASP A 184 3.69 4.52 4.69
N SER A 185 3.38 5.74 5.12
CA SER A 185 3.66 6.23 6.47
C SER A 185 2.75 5.55 7.48
N ARG A 186 3.23 5.36 8.70
CA ARG A 186 2.40 4.91 9.82
C ARG A 186 1.61 6.03 10.48
N MET A 187 1.74 7.25 9.98
CA MET A 187 1.05 8.42 10.49
C MET A 187 -0.42 8.44 10.04
N ASP A 188 -1.33 8.45 10.99
CA ASP A 188 -2.74 8.81 10.81
C ASP A 188 -2.88 10.32 11.01
N ALA A 189 -2.73 11.07 9.91
CA ALA A 189 -2.59 12.52 9.94
C ALA A 189 -3.88 13.22 10.39
N THR A 190 -3.74 14.10 11.37
CA THR A 190 -4.78 15.02 11.85
C THR A 190 -4.33 16.45 11.64
N LEU A 191 -5.15 17.25 10.95
CA LEU A 191 -4.98 18.68 10.76
C LEU A 191 -6.01 19.44 11.58
N ILE A 192 -5.55 20.50 12.27
CA ILE A 192 -6.43 21.46 12.97
C ILE A 192 -5.98 22.87 12.61
N LEU A 193 -6.87 23.60 11.95
CA LEU A 193 -6.65 24.99 11.57
C LEU A 193 -7.34 25.92 12.57
N SER A 194 -6.64 26.94 13.07
CA SER A 194 -7.17 27.90 14.02
C SER A 194 -6.78 29.33 13.68
N ASP A 195 -7.53 30.30 14.20
CA ASP A 195 -7.18 31.72 14.13
C ASP A 195 -6.12 32.09 15.19
N GLU A 196 -5.69 33.36 15.19
CA GLU A 196 -4.73 33.90 16.13
C GLU A 196 -5.19 33.79 17.60
N SER A 197 -6.50 33.82 17.86
CA SER A 197 -7.08 33.67 19.19
C SER A 197 -7.22 32.22 19.65
N GLY A 198 -6.90 31.26 18.76
CA GLY A 198 -7.02 29.82 19.03
C GLY A 198 -8.39 29.22 18.73
N ASN A 199 -9.31 29.98 18.11
CA ASN A 199 -10.58 29.44 17.68
C ASN A 199 -10.35 28.51 16.49
N GLU A 200 -10.88 27.28 16.57
CA GLU A 200 -10.82 26.31 15.49
C GLU A 200 -11.70 26.77 14.32
N LEU A 201 -11.11 26.78 13.11
CA LEU A 201 -11.78 27.16 11.86
C LEU A 201 -12.13 25.94 11.02
N ASP A 202 -11.24 24.95 10.97
CA ASP A 202 -11.44 23.72 10.23
C ASP A 202 -10.61 22.59 10.85
N ARG A 203 -11.08 21.35 10.66
CA ARG A 203 -10.40 20.14 11.11
C ARG A 203 -10.65 19.00 10.15
N ASP A 204 -9.61 18.22 9.86
CA ASP A 204 -9.75 16.97 9.14
C ASP A 204 -8.81 15.90 9.67
N ARG A 205 -9.26 14.65 9.51
CA ARG A 205 -8.50 13.46 9.82
C ARG A 205 -8.84 12.40 8.79
N ASN A 206 -7.91 12.09 7.90
CA ASN A 206 -7.93 10.88 7.08
C ASN A 206 -9.24 10.62 6.31
N ASN A 207 -9.94 11.70 5.90
CA ASN A 207 -11.32 11.64 5.45
C ASN A 207 -11.47 10.96 4.07
N ARG A 208 -10.59 11.27 3.12
CA ARG A 208 -10.60 10.67 1.77
C ARG A 208 -9.20 10.27 1.34
N ASP A 209 -9.09 9.13 0.68
CA ASP A 209 -7.83 8.60 0.15
C ASP A 209 -6.69 8.57 1.20
N ARG A 210 -7.06 8.52 2.50
CA ARG A 210 -6.13 8.49 3.63
C ARG A 210 -5.22 9.72 3.70
N ASN A 211 -5.77 10.88 3.32
CA ASN A 211 -5.15 12.19 3.46
C ASN A 211 -6.02 13.11 4.31
N ALA A 212 -5.40 13.98 5.08
CA ALA A 212 -6.11 15.05 5.76
C ALA A 212 -6.06 16.33 4.91
N VAL A 213 -7.22 17.01 4.76
CA VAL A 213 -7.34 18.24 3.97
C VAL A 213 -8.17 19.25 4.75
N VAL A 214 -7.62 20.46 4.97
CA VAL A 214 -8.35 21.58 5.54
C VAL A 214 -8.34 22.78 4.58
N SER A 215 -9.40 23.58 4.62
CA SER A 215 -9.53 24.79 3.81
C SER A 215 -9.60 26.04 4.67
N LEU A 216 -8.95 27.11 4.22
CA LEU A 216 -8.99 28.45 4.82
C LEU A 216 -9.61 29.43 3.84
N THR A 217 -10.73 30.05 4.24
CA THR A 217 -11.13 31.34 3.69
C THR A 217 -10.92 32.35 4.79
N ALA A 218 -9.86 33.17 4.68
CA ALA A 218 -9.43 34.07 5.73
C ALA A 218 -10.53 35.12 6.03
N PRO A 219 -11.14 35.15 7.23
CA PRO A 219 -12.21 36.10 7.55
C PRO A 219 -11.67 37.52 7.77
N ARG A 220 -10.37 37.70 8.02
CA ARG A 220 -9.67 38.98 8.26
C ARG A 220 -8.19 38.84 7.89
N ASP A 221 -7.50 39.97 7.76
CA ASP A 221 -6.04 39.97 7.68
C ASP A 221 -5.45 39.43 9.00
N GLY A 222 -4.42 38.60 8.91
CA GLY A 222 -3.75 38.08 10.09
C GLY A 222 -3.08 36.73 9.94
N SER A 223 -2.62 36.20 11.06
CA SER A 223 -1.96 34.91 11.17
C SER A 223 -2.94 33.82 11.52
N TYR A 224 -2.82 32.72 10.83
CA TYR A 224 -3.58 31.47 11.06
C TYR A 224 -2.61 30.36 11.40
N PHE A 225 -3.02 29.46 12.28
CA PHE A 225 -2.15 28.41 12.80
C PHE A 225 -2.71 27.04 12.44
N LEU A 226 -1.85 26.24 11.84
CA LEU A 226 -2.12 24.84 11.53
C LEU A 226 -1.35 23.95 12.49
N LYS A 227 -2.05 23.05 13.15
CA LYS A 227 -1.48 21.95 13.93
C LYS A 227 -1.52 20.68 13.11
N VAL A 228 -0.39 19.99 12.99
CA VAL A 228 -0.24 18.67 12.38
C VAL A 228 0.10 17.67 13.47
N ALA A 229 -0.59 16.54 13.53
CA ALA A 229 -0.36 15.52 14.54
C ALA A 229 -0.68 14.13 13.99
N ASP A 230 -0.03 13.10 14.54
CA ASP A 230 -0.53 11.73 14.44
C ASP A 230 -1.70 11.54 15.40
N PHE A 231 -2.78 10.91 14.95
CA PHE A 231 -3.98 10.72 15.79
C PHE A 231 -3.71 9.90 17.06
N THR A 232 -2.81 8.93 16.99
CA THR A 232 -2.42 8.08 18.13
C THR A 232 -1.20 8.62 18.88
N TYR A 233 -0.70 9.79 18.48
CA TYR A 233 0.54 10.41 19.00
C TYR A 233 1.78 9.54 18.81
N GLY A 234 1.77 8.68 17.77
CA GLY A 234 2.94 7.96 17.30
C GLY A 234 3.96 8.90 16.64
N GLY A 235 5.15 8.38 16.35
CA GLY A 235 6.19 9.18 15.69
C GLY A 235 7.47 8.42 15.40
N GLY A 236 8.40 9.09 14.72
CA GLY A 236 9.71 8.57 14.35
C GLY A 236 9.86 8.34 12.84
N ASP A 237 10.96 7.71 12.44
CA ASP A 237 11.38 7.57 11.03
C ASP A 237 10.32 6.94 10.08
N ASN A 238 9.35 6.20 10.64
CA ASN A 238 8.28 5.56 9.89
C ASN A 238 7.00 6.42 9.81
N TYR A 239 7.07 7.67 10.24
CA TYR A 239 5.94 8.61 10.27
C TYR A 239 6.21 9.87 9.41
N PRO A 240 6.78 9.74 8.18
CA PRO A 240 6.95 10.88 7.30
C PRO A 240 5.60 11.41 6.82
N TYR A 241 5.54 12.72 6.55
CA TYR A 241 4.40 13.36 5.91
C TYR A 241 4.84 14.43 4.90
N ARG A 242 3.94 14.75 3.99
CA ARG A 242 4.08 15.86 3.03
C ARG A 242 2.90 16.82 3.21
N LEU A 243 3.21 18.02 3.68
CA LEU A 243 2.25 19.08 3.91
C LEU A 243 2.36 20.11 2.79
N SER A 244 1.26 20.34 2.05
CA SER A 244 1.20 21.38 1.01
C SER A 244 0.24 22.49 1.39
N LEU A 245 0.62 23.74 1.14
CA LEU A 245 -0.26 24.90 1.16
C LEU A 245 -0.38 25.43 -0.26
N THR A 246 -1.59 25.54 -0.77
CA THR A 246 -1.81 26.02 -2.13
C THR A 246 -3.09 26.86 -2.27
N ALA A 247 -3.07 27.83 -3.19
CA ALA A 247 -4.26 28.51 -3.67
C ALA A 247 -4.86 27.84 -4.91
N ALA A 248 -4.28 26.74 -5.39
CA ALA A 248 -4.82 25.96 -6.49
C ALA A 248 -6.21 25.39 -6.16
N PRO A 249 -7.06 25.14 -7.14
CA PRO A 249 -8.29 24.39 -6.94
C PRO A 249 -8.00 23.01 -6.34
N HIS A 250 -8.83 22.58 -5.40
CA HIS A 250 -8.79 21.22 -4.86
C HIS A 250 -10.13 20.55 -5.11
N VAL A 251 -10.14 19.50 -5.93
CA VAL A 251 -11.36 18.77 -6.27
C VAL A 251 -11.43 17.48 -5.44
N GLU A 252 -12.49 17.36 -4.66
CA GLU A 252 -12.74 16.19 -3.80
C GLU A 252 -13.42 15.07 -4.63
N PHE A 253 -14.47 15.39 -5.37
CA PHE A 253 -15.24 14.44 -6.16
C PHE A 253 -15.99 15.13 -7.29
N ALA A 254 -16.58 14.31 -8.18
CA ALA A 254 -17.43 14.79 -9.26
C ALA A 254 -18.76 14.03 -9.30
N PHE A 255 -19.81 14.71 -9.76
CA PHE A 255 -21.08 14.09 -10.11
C PHE A 255 -21.49 14.48 -11.54
N PRO A 256 -21.85 13.52 -12.41
CA PRO A 256 -21.84 12.08 -12.18
C PRO A 256 -20.41 11.51 -11.95
N PRO A 257 -20.28 10.36 -11.25
CA PRO A 257 -18.95 9.81 -10.89
C PRO A 257 -18.24 9.10 -12.05
N ALA A 258 -18.89 8.95 -13.20
CA ALA A 258 -18.31 8.32 -14.38
C ALA A 258 -18.86 8.94 -15.67
N GLY A 259 -18.14 8.70 -16.78
CA GLY A 259 -18.56 9.06 -18.12
C GLY A 259 -18.14 8.03 -19.17
N GLN A 260 -18.63 8.22 -20.40
CA GLN A 260 -18.26 7.33 -21.52
C GLN A 260 -16.94 7.78 -22.16
N PRO A 261 -16.00 6.85 -22.43
CA PRO A 261 -14.76 7.17 -23.13
C PRO A 261 -15.03 7.77 -24.51
N GLY A 262 -14.28 8.84 -24.86
CA GLY A 262 -14.45 9.57 -26.14
C GLY A 262 -15.51 10.66 -26.13
N ASP A 263 -16.48 10.61 -25.22
CA ASP A 263 -17.58 11.55 -25.13
C ASP A 263 -17.25 12.77 -24.25
N ALA A 264 -17.99 13.84 -24.48
CA ALA A 264 -17.99 15.02 -23.64
C ALA A 264 -19.24 15.01 -22.76
N GLY A 265 -19.06 15.03 -21.44
CA GLY A 265 -20.12 15.10 -20.44
C GLY A 265 -20.06 16.39 -19.62
N ILE A 266 -21.18 16.72 -18.99
CA ILE A 266 -21.24 17.77 -17.98
C ILE A 266 -21.06 17.11 -16.63
N PHE A 267 -20.09 17.62 -15.84
CA PHE A 267 -19.77 17.16 -14.51
C PHE A 267 -19.84 18.32 -13.53
N THR A 268 -20.45 18.13 -12.40
CA THR A 268 -20.35 19.06 -11.28
C THR A 268 -19.18 18.61 -10.41
N LEU A 269 -18.16 19.42 -10.33
CA LEU A 269 -17.01 19.21 -9.45
C LEU A 269 -17.29 19.81 -8.09
N TYR A 270 -16.90 19.12 -7.03
CA TYR A 270 -17.06 19.56 -5.64
C TYR A 270 -15.68 19.63 -4.97
N GLY A 271 -15.44 20.69 -4.19
CA GLY A 271 -14.14 20.87 -3.55
C GLY A 271 -13.94 22.25 -2.95
N TYR A 272 -12.71 22.76 -3.03
CA TYR A 272 -12.30 24.03 -2.46
C TYR A 272 -11.52 24.86 -3.48
N ASN A 273 -11.57 26.17 -3.37
CA ASN A 273 -10.92 27.13 -4.28
C ASN A 273 -11.27 26.90 -5.75
N LEU A 274 -12.48 26.46 -6.04
CA LEU A 274 -12.91 26.21 -7.42
C LEU A 274 -13.07 27.55 -8.15
N PRO A 275 -12.57 27.71 -9.40
CA PRO A 275 -12.71 28.93 -10.16
C PRO A 275 -14.19 29.33 -10.33
N ASP A 276 -14.50 30.63 -10.16
CA ASP A 276 -15.82 31.20 -10.32
C ASP A 276 -16.96 30.57 -9.50
N SER A 277 -16.62 29.73 -8.52
CA SER A 277 -17.58 29.09 -7.62
C SER A 277 -18.02 30.05 -6.50
N LYS A 278 -19.21 29.79 -5.97
CA LYS A 278 -19.67 30.40 -4.71
C LYS A 278 -19.90 29.27 -3.71
N PRO A 279 -19.47 29.44 -2.44
CA PRO A 279 -19.78 28.47 -1.41
C PRO A 279 -21.30 28.22 -1.34
N ASP A 280 -21.73 27.00 -1.62
CA ASP A 280 -23.11 26.59 -1.40
C ASP A 280 -23.26 26.07 0.02
N LYS A 281 -23.89 26.87 0.88
CA LYS A 281 -24.12 26.48 2.29
C LYS A 281 -24.96 25.22 2.48
N LYS A 282 -25.64 24.75 1.41
CA LYS A 282 -26.42 23.50 1.42
C LYS A 282 -25.60 22.30 0.96
N THR A 283 -24.43 22.51 0.39
CA THR A 283 -23.61 21.44 -0.14
C THR A 283 -22.65 20.96 0.94
N LEU A 284 -22.96 19.80 1.50
CA LEU A 284 -22.14 19.13 2.51
C LEU A 284 -21.46 17.90 1.89
N ALA A 285 -20.17 17.78 2.08
CA ALA A 285 -19.41 16.55 1.87
C ALA A 285 -18.94 16.05 3.24
N GLY A 286 -19.54 14.97 3.72
CA GLY A 286 -19.45 14.63 5.14
C GLY A 286 -20.04 15.75 6.00
N ASN A 287 -19.24 16.32 6.92
CA ASN A 287 -19.65 17.45 7.77
C ASN A 287 -19.05 18.80 7.32
N ARG A 288 -18.49 18.88 6.10
CA ARG A 288 -17.78 20.06 5.60
C ARG A 288 -18.53 20.71 4.44
N LEU A 289 -18.50 22.04 4.43
CA LEU A 289 -19.04 22.81 3.32
C LEU A 289 -18.04 22.81 2.16
N VAL A 290 -18.50 22.42 0.98
CA VAL A 290 -17.74 22.43 -0.27
C VAL A 290 -18.34 23.38 -1.29
N GLU A 291 -17.49 23.91 -2.14
CA GLU A 291 -17.87 24.64 -3.34
C GLU A 291 -18.27 23.67 -4.44
N SER A 292 -19.05 24.14 -5.41
CA SER A 292 -19.40 23.37 -6.59
C SER A 292 -19.21 24.17 -7.88
N GLN A 293 -18.76 23.49 -8.93
CA GLN A 293 -18.58 24.08 -10.26
C GLN A 293 -18.97 23.09 -11.34
N GLU A 294 -19.84 23.52 -12.27
CA GLU A 294 -20.18 22.74 -13.45
C GLU A 294 -19.10 22.89 -14.53
N VAL A 295 -18.60 21.79 -15.06
CA VAL A 295 -17.54 21.75 -16.06
C VAL A 295 -17.86 20.74 -17.15
N LYS A 296 -17.65 21.13 -18.41
CA LYS A 296 -17.73 20.20 -19.55
C LYS A 296 -16.40 19.50 -19.74
N ILE A 297 -16.37 18.19 -19.52
CA ILE A 297 -15.15 17.36 -19.60
C ILE A 297 -15.29 16.39 -20.78
N ARG A 298 -14.31 16.37 -21.68
CA ARG A 298 -14.17 15.33 -22.70
C ARG A 298 -13.24 14.26 -22.16
N LEU A 299 -13.74 13.04 -22.02
CA LEU A 299 -12.93 11.90 -21.61
C LEU A 299 -12.13 11.36 -22.80
N PRO A 300 -10.88 10.97 -22.61
CA PRO A 300 -10.10 10.30 -23.67
C PRO A 300 -10.76 8.99 -24.08
N PRO A 301 -10.59 8.53 -25.35
CA PRO A 301 -11.19 7.28 -25.84
C PRO A 301 -10.59 6.05 -25.14
N ASP A 302 -9.33 6.15 -24.72
CA ASP A 302 -8.63 5.07 -24.02
C ASP A 302 -8.67 5.35 -22.52
N SER A 303 -9.53 4.64 -21.80
CA SER A 303 -9.47 4.62 -20.34
C SER A 303 -8.27 3.79 -19.90
N LEU A 304 -7.32 4.46 -19.30
CA LEU A 304 -6.16 3.80 -18.72
C LEU A 304 -6.61 3.11 -17.42
N ARG A 305 -6.30 1.82 -17.26
CA ARG A 305 -6.25 1.17 -15.96
C ARG A 305 -4.96 1.61 -15.29
N THR A 306 -4.82 2.90 -15.01
CA THR A 306 -3.62 3.43 -14.37
C THR A 306 -3.63 3.08 -12.89
N HIS A 307 -2.43 2.84 -12.37
CA HIS A 307 -2.23 2.54 -10.97
C HIS A 307 -2.70 3.73 -10.09
N ARG A 308 -3.55 3.45 -9.11
CA ARG A 308 -3.91 4.39 -8.06
C ARG A 308 -3.24 3.95 -6.76
N PHE A 309 -2.43 4.81 -6.16
CA PHE A 309 -1.94 4.59 -4.80
C PHE A 309 -3.12 4.74 -3.82
N GLY A 310 -3.26 3.83 -2.89
CA GLY A 310 -4.35 3.79 -1.92
C GLY A 310 -5.06 2.45 -1.90
N GLN A 311 -6.38 2.46 -1.89
CA GLN A 311 -7.18 1.25 -1.73
C GLN A 311 -7.02 0.30 -2.93
N ALA A 312 -6.58 -0.94 -2.65
CA ALA A 312 -6.25 -1.91 -3.70
C ALA A 312 -7.48 -2.32 -4.55
N HIS A 313 -8.69 -2.36 -3.96
CA HIS A 313 -9.92 -2.70 -4.68
C HIS A 313 -10.31 -1.67 -5.76
N SER A 314 -9.94 -0.39 -5.58
CA SER A 314 -10.16 0.67 -6.57
C SER A 314 -9.29 0.52 -7.82
N ALA A 315 -8.20 -0.22 -7.73
CA ALA A 315 -7.23 -0.35 -8.82
C ALA A 315 -7.77 -1.06 -10.08
N PHE A 316 -8.89 -1.79 -9.96
CA PHE A 316 -9.51 -2.52 -11.06
C PHE A 316 -10.69 -1.77 -11.73
N VAL A 317 -11.08 -0.60 -11.20
CA VAL A 317 -12.07 0.26 -11.84
C VAL A 317 -11.36 1.11 -12.91
N PRO A 318 -11.81 1.08 -14.18
CA PRO A 318 -11.25 1.94 -15.21
C PRO A 318 -11.50 3.40 -14.89
N TYR A 319 -10.46 4.26 -15.03
CA TYR A 319 -10.59 5.69 -14.81
C TYR A 319 -9.64 6.51 -15.68
N VAL A 320 -9.88 7.80 -15.74
CA VAL A 320 -8.98 8.81 -16.29
C VAL A 320 -8.61 9.81 -15.19
N SER A 321 -7.38 10.28 -15.21
CA SER A 321 -6.94 11.32 -14.28
C SER A 321 -7.27 12.69 -14.88
N TYR A 322 -8.19 13.42 -14.27
CA TYR A 322 -8.56 14.78 -14.65
C TYR A 322 -7.95 15.80 -13.70
N ARG A 323 -7.55 16.97 -14.22
CA ARG A 323 -7.14 18.13 -13.41
C ARG A 323 -7.91 19.37 -13.87
N LEU A 324 -8.58 20.02 -12.95
CA LEU A 324 -9.23 21.30 -13.19
C LEU A 324 -8.18 22.39 -13.34
N ARG A 325 -8.29 23.19 -14.37
CA ARG A 325 -7.44 24.37 -14.56
C ARG A 325 -8.03 25.54 -13.80
N GLY A 326 -7.33 26.04 -12.78
CA GLY A 326 -7.56 27.34 -12.17
C GLY A 326 -6.99 28.48 -13.04
N ASN A 327 -6.86 29.68 -12.50
CA ASN A 327 -6.34 30.84 -13.23
C ASN A 327 -4.89 30.60 -13.72
N GLU A 328 -4.01 30.06 -12.86
CA GLU A 328 -2.62 29.77 -13.21
C GLU A 328 -2.19 28.37 -12.79
N LEU A 329 -2.89 27.71 -11.88
CA LEU A 329 -2.53 26.46 -11.25
C LEU A 329 -3.52 25.33 -11.63
N LEU A 330 -3.03 24.11 -11.63
CA LEU A 330 -3.85 22.91 -11.82
C LEU A 330 -4.26 22.33 -10.47
N SER A 331 -5.48 21.78 -10.39
CA SER A 331 -5.96 21.06 -9.23
C SER A 331 -5.12 19.80 -8.94
N ASN A 332 -5.35 19.20 -7.77
CA ASN A 332 -5.03 17.79 -7.54
C ASN A 332 -5.65 16.91 -8.66
N PRO A 333 -5.05 15.73 -8.94
CA PRO A 333 -5.64 14.79 -9.90
C PRO A 333 -6.93 14.19 -9.34
N LEU A 334 -8.03 14.33 -10.08
CA LEU A 334 -9.31 13.70 -9.81
C LEU A 334 -9.42 12.42 -10.65
N PRO A 335 -9.60 11.23 -10.05
CA PRO A 335 -9.90 10.01 -10.78
C PRO A 335 -11.38 10.00 -11.19
N LEU A 336 -11.66 10.23 -12.47
CA LEU A 336 -12.98 10.05 -13.04
C LEU A 336 -13.12 8.65 -13.60
N SER A 337 -14.02 7.85 -13.06
CA SER A 337 -14.25 6.50 -13.57
C SER A 337 -14.92 6.51 -14.95
N THR A 338 -14.76 5.42 -15.70
CA THR A 338 -15.32 5.30 -17.05
C THR A 338 -16.23 4.08 -17.15
N THR A 339 -17.22 4.16 -18.04
CA THR A 339 -18.15 3.08 -18.36
C THR A 339 -18.45 3.02 -19.86
N THR A 340 -18.71 1.82 -20.39
CA THR A 340 -19.21 1.60 -21.76
C THR A 340 -20.69 1.29 -21.79
N THR A 341 -21.35 1.23 -20.64
CA THR A 341 -22.80 1.03 -20.53
C THR A 341 -23.52 2.38 -20.64
N PRO A 342 -24.70 2.46 -21.31
CA PRO A 342 -25.46 3.70 -21.35
C PRO A 342 -25.77 4.25 -19.97
N VAL A 343 -25.51 5.55 -19.78
CA VAL A 343 -25.61 6.21 -18.48
C VAL A 343 -26.95 6.93 -18.33
N LEU A 344 -27.57 6.76 -17.18
CA LEU A 344 -28.72 7.50 -16.70
C LEU A 344 -28.35 8.19 -15.38
N VAL A 345 -28.97 9.34 -15.10
CA VAL A 345 -28.83 10.00 -13.79
C VAL A 345 -30.08 9.72 -12.96
N ALA A 346 -29.90 9.34 -11.71
CA ALA A 346 -30.99 9.14 -10.76
C ALA A 346 -31.76 10.45 -10.53
N ARG A 347 -33.06 10.35 -10.34
CA ARG A 347 -33.93 11.49 -10.06
C ARG A 347 -34.14 11.64 -8.57
N GLU A 348 -33.47 12.61 -7.98
CA GLU A 348 -33.46 12.85 -6.54
C GLU A 348 -34.79 13.35 -5.95
N ASP A 349 -35.65 13.93 -6.78
CA ASP A 349 -36.95 14.52 -6.36
C ASP A 349 -38.11 13.53 -6.47
N ALA A 350 -37.86 12.29 -6.87
CA ALA A 350 -38.92 11.33 -7.12
C ALA A 350 -39.63 10.84 -5.85
N GLY A 351 -39.02 11.00 -4.64
CA GLY A 351 -39.53 10.46 -3.39
C GLY A 351 -39.68 8.94 -3.47
N ASP A 352 -40.78 8.39 -2.98
CA ASP A 352 -41.08 6.93 -3.11
C ASP A 352 -41.46 6.49 -4.54
N ARG A 353 -41.38 7.39 -5.55
CA ARG A 353 -41.68 7.08 -6.94
C ARG A 353 -40.48 6.46 -7.60
N SER A 354 -40.62 5.23 -8.06
CA SER A 354 -39.57 4.53 -8.81
C SER A 354 -39.31 5.18 -10.17
N GLN A 355 -38.03 5.25 -10.53
CA GLN A 355 -37.63 5.61 -11.88
C GLN A 355 -37.64 4.35 -12.76
N GLU A 356 -38.33 4.44 -13.91
CA GLU A 356 -38.34 3.38 -14.90
C GLU A 356 -37.01 3.40 -15.71
N VAL A 357 -36.38 2.24 -15.87
CA VAL A 357 -35.13 2.11 -16.60
C VAL A 357 -35.15 0.96 -17.61
N VAL A 358 -34.39 1.14 -18.69
CA VAL A 358 -34.30 0.15 -19.79
C VAL A 358 -32.92 -0.51 -19.74
N ILE A 359 -32.87 -1.84 -19.73
CA ILE A 359 -31.65 -2.63 -19.73
C ILE A 359 -31.07 -2.72 -21.16
N PRO A 360 -29.75 -2.58 -21.36
CA PRO A 360 -28.70 -2.36 -20.35
C PRO A 360 -28.61 -0.88 -19.97
N CYS A 361 -28.37 -0.59 -18.69
CA CYS A 361 -28.11 0.76 -18.20
C CYS A 361 -27.15 0.78 -17.00
N GLU A 362 -26.56 1.95 -16.78
CA GLU A 362 -25.82 2.29 -15.57
C GLU A 362 -26.42 3.58 -15.01
N ILE A 363 -26.84 3.55 -13.76
CA ILE A 363 -27.52 4.67 -13.11
C ILE A 363 -26.55 5.30 -12.15
N HIS A 364 -26.27 6.59 -12.34
CA HIS A 364 -25.45 7.39 -11.44
C HIS A 364 -26.36 8.16 -10.49
N GLY A 365 -26.21 7.92 -9.20
CA GLY A 365 -26.99 8.56 -8.15
C GLY A 365 -26.16 8.86 -6.91
N ARG A 366 -26.85 9.37 -5.92
CA ARG A 366 -26.29 9.63 -4.60
C ARG A 366 -27.38 9.47 -3.55
N PHE A 367 -26.99 9.03 -2.37
CA PHE A 367 -27.90 9.07 -1.22
C PHE A 367 -27.88 10.50 -0.64
N ASP A 368 -28.76 11.37 -1.11
CA ASP A 368 -28.73 12.80 -0.77
C ASP A 368 -29.25 13.11 0.63
N ARG A 369 -29.98 12.18 1.27
CA ARG A 369 -30.58 12.32 2.60
C ARG A 369 -30.19 11.18 3.53
N THR A 370 -30.22 11.45 4.82
CA THR A 370 -30.10 10.41 5.86
C THR A 370 -31.19 9.36 5.66
N ARG A 371 -30.77 8.07 5.63
CA ARG A 371 -31.64 6.90 5.39
C ARG A 371 -32.37 6.94 4.04
N ASP A 372 -31.75 7.51 3.05
CA ASP A 372 -32.29 7.58 1.69
C ASP A 372 -32.50 6.22 1.06
N ARG A 373 -33.45 6.16 0.14
CA ARG A 373 -33.79 4.96 -0.63
C ARG A 373 -34.13 5.33 -2.06
N ASP A 374 -33.42 4.73 -2.99
CA ASP A 374 -33.66 4.89 -4.41
C ASP A 374 -34.39 3.68 -4.99
N TYR A 375 -35.38 3.94 -5.85
CA TYR A 375 -36.24 2.93 -6.42
C TYR A 375 -36.15 2.94 -7.95
N PHE A 376 -35.82 1.78 -8.54
CA PHE A 376 -35.72 1.65 -10.00
C PHE A 376 -36.57 0.49 -10.48
N HIS A 377 -37.45 0.74 -11.46
CA HIS A 377 -38.25 -0.30 -12.10
C HIS A 377 -37.63 -0.72 -13.42
N PHE A 378 -37.61 -2.02 -13.69
CA PHE A 378 -37.18 -2.59 -14.95
C PHE A 378 -38.01 -3.82 -15.33
N ASN A 379 -38.14 -4.06 -16.62
CA ASN A 379 -38.78 -5.28 -17.14
C ASN A 379 -37.73 -6.33 -17.44
N ALA A 380 -38.00 -7.60 -17.09
CA ALA A 380 -37.19 -8.73 -17.44
C ALA A 380 -38.02 -9.87 -17.99
N LYS A 381 -37.44 -10.62 -18.96
CA LYS A 381 -38.03 -11.87 -19.48
C LYS A 381 -37.77 -13.02 -18.54
N LYS A 382 -38.61 -14.04 -18.57
CA LYS A 382 -38.36 -15.29 -17.81
C LYS A 382 -37.00 -15.89 -18.16
N ASN A 383 -36.22 -16.25 -17.14
CA ASN A 383 -34.86 -16.77 -17.21
C ASN A 383 -33.81 -15.79 -17.77
N GLN A 384 -34.13 -14.48 -17.95
CA GLN A 384 -33.12 -13.48 -18.30
C GLN A 384 -32.09 -13.39 -17.18
N GLU A 385 -30.82 -13.51 -17.55
CA GLU A 385 -29.69 -13.41 -16.62
C GLU A 385 -29.13 -11.99 -16.69
N LEU A 386 -29.02 -11.35 -15.52
CA LEU A 386 -28.55 -10.00 -15.37
C LEU A 386 -27.45 -9.96 -14.31
N TRP A 387 -26.45 -9.12 -14.53
CA TRP A 387 -25.53 -8.71 -13.51
C TRP A 387 -26.00 -7.39 -12.92
N VAL A 388 -26.22 -7.37 -11.63
CA VAL A 388 -26.63 -6.19 -10.86
C VAL A 388 -25.53 -5.88 -9.89
N ALA A 389 -24.93 -4.69 -10.00
CA ALA A 389 -23.82 -4.27 -9.15
C ALA A 389 -23.92 -2.80 -8.80
N VAL A 390 -23.57 -2.46 -7.55
CA VAL A 390 -23.40 -1.09 -7.11
C VAL A 390 -21.92 -0.83 -6.88
N ILE A 391 -21.40 0.20 -7.53
CA ILE A 391 -19.99 0.61 -7.40
C ILE A 391 -19.98 1.94 -6.64
N SER A 392 -19.45 1.96 -5.45
CA SER A 392 -19.42 3.09 -4.55
C SER A 392 -18.05 3.23 -3.85
N GLU A 393 -17.67 2.30 -3.00
CA GLU A 393 -16.37 2.33 -2.34
C GLU A 393 -15.22 2.27 -3.36
N ARG A 394 -15.36 1.47 -4.41
CA ARG A 394 -14.36 1.39 -5.51
C ARG A 394 -14.14 2.69 -6.27
N ILE A 395 -15.05 3.65 -6.18
CA ILE A 395 -14.88 5.01 -6.75
C ILE A 395 -14.56 6.07 -5.69
N GLY A 396 -14.24 5.66 -4.46
CA GLY A 396 -13.85 6.54 -3.36
C GLY A 396 -15.00 7.20 -2.62
N SER A 397 -16.23 6.71 -2.76
CA SER A 397 -17.35 7.12 -1.91
C SER A 397 -17.32 6.39 -0.57
N SER A 398 -17.79 7.03 0.49
CA SER A 398 -17.84 6.46 1.85
C SER A 398 -19.12 5.66 2.13
N THR A 399 -19.93 5.41 1.11
CA THR A 399 -21.19 4.66 1.24
C THR A 399 -20.94 3.17 1.44
N ASP A 400 -21.90 2.53 2.05
CA ASP A 400 -22.02 1.10 2.24
C ASP A 400 -23.35 0.65 1.59
N PRO A 401 -23.36 0.46 0.24
CA PRO A 401 -24.58 0.25 -0.49
C PRO A 401 -25.06 -1.19 -0.42
N SER A 402 -26.34 -1.38 -0.18
CA SER A 402 -27.02 -2.68 -0.34
C SER A 402 -28.27 -2.52 -1.19
N PHE A 403 -28.70 -3.57 -1.86
CA PHE A 403 -29.93 -3.54 -2.62
C PHE A 403 -30.73 -4.84 -2.50
N ARG A 404 -32.04 -4.73 -2.70
CA ARG A 404 -32.94 -5.86 -2.89
C ARG A 404 -33.71 -5.72 -4.19
N ILE A 405 -34.01 -6.84 -4.82
CA ILE A 405 -34.82 -6.93 -6.02
C ILE A 405 -36.16 -7.56 -5.63
N GLU A 406 -37.24 -6.90 -5.97
CA GLU A 406 -38.60 -7.35 -5.74
C GLU A 406 -39.31 -7.52 -7.07
N ARG A 407 -40.09 -8.61 -7.23
CA ARG A 407 -41.05 -8.73 -8.31
C ARG A 407 -42.29 -7.91 -7.97
N VAL A 408 -42.77 -7.16 -8.94
CA VAL A 408 -43.98 -6.35 -8.81
C VAL A 408 -45.11 -7.07 -9.53
N THR A 409 -46.19 -7.35 -8.82
CA THR A 409 -47.43 -7.85 -9.38
C THR A 409 -48.54 -6.94 -9.02
N THR A 410 -49.61 -6.93 -9.81
CA THR A 410 -50.79 -6.13 -9.49
C THR A 410 -51.96 -7.12 -9.30
N SER A 411 -52.64 -7.04 -8.15
CA SER A 411 -53.79 -7.85 -7.88
C SER A 411 -54.99 -7.42 -8.76
N ASP A 412 -56.03 -8.28 -8.81
CA ASP A 412 -57.26 -7.95 -9.55
C ASP A 412 -57.96 -6.69 -9.05
N GLU A 413 -57.65 -6.28 -7.84
CA GLU A 413 -58.13 -5.05 -7.21
C GLU A 413 -57.26 -3.80 -7.52
N GLY A 414 -56.19 -3.94 -8.35
CA GLY A 414 -55.30 -2.88 -8.74
C GLY A 414 -54.22 -2.53 -7.66
N VAL A 415 -54.07 -3.35 -6.61
CA VAL A 415 -53.09 -3.12 -5.57
C VAL A 415 -51.77 -3.78 -5.99
N GLN A 416 -50.66 -3.03 -5.91
CA GLN A 416 -49.34 -3.59 -6.16
C GLN A 416 -48.88 -4.44 -5.01
N GLU A 417 -48.39 -5.62 -5.32
CA GLU A 417 -47.77 -6.56 -4.41
C GLU A 417 -46.28 -6.69 -4.74
N PHE A 418 -45.45 -6.80 -3.70
CA PHE A 418 -44.02 -6.85 -3.84
C PHE A 418 -43.48 -8.14 -3.21
N LYS A 419 -42.79 -8.94 -4.02
CA LYS A 419 -42.16 -10.19 -3.56
C LYS A 419 -40.64 -10.10 -3.74
N GLN A 420 -39.87 -10.13 -2.64
CA GLN A 420 -38.41 -10.15 -2.72
C GLN A 420 -37.93 -11.43 -3.42
N VAL A 421 -37.06 -11.27 -4.42
CA VAL A 421 -36.50 -12.35 -5.23
C VAL A 421 -34.97 -12.41 -5.18
N ALA A 422 -34.31 -11.30 -4.82
CA ALA A 422 -32.86 -11.27 -4.58
C ALA A 422 -32.50 -10.15 -3.58
N ILE A 423 -31.36 -10.30 -2.96
CA ILE A 423 -30.73 -9.31 -2.08
C ILE A 423 -29.23 -9.40 -2.26
N ALA A 424 -28.53 -8.28 -2.21
CA ALA A 424 -27.08 -8.21 -2.18
C ALA A 424 -26.64 -7.13 -1.19
N ASP A 425 -25.58 -7.46 -0.49
CA ASP A 425 -24.86 -6.63 0.47
C ASP A 425 -23.40 -6.98 0.26
N ASP A 426 -22.46 -6.21 0.58
CA ASP A 426 -21.01 -6.40 0.39
C ASP A 426 -20.61 -7.38 -0.75
N LEU A 427 -19.39 -7.36 -1.21
CA LEU A 427 -18.86 -8.47 -1.99
C LEU A 427 -18.82 -9.71 -1.08
N GLY A 428 -19.82 -10.58 -1.18
CA GLY A 428 -20.01 -11.74 -0.30
C GLY A 428 -18.86 -12.73 -0.24
N ASN A 429 -17.89 -12.61 -1.14
CA ASN A 429 -16.61 -13.30 -1.13
C ASN A 429 -15.52 -12.32 -1.55
N ASP A 430 -14.61 -12.00 -0.65
CA ASP A 430 -13.37 -11.28 -1.00
C ASP A 430 -12.67 -12.02 -2.17
N PRO A 431 -12.52 -11.38 -3.34
CA PRO A 431 -11.98 -12.06 -4.53
C PRO A 431 -10.52 -12.51 -4.34
N GLY A 432 -9.76 -11.86 -3.48
CA GLY A 432 -8.39 -12.24 -3.13
C GLY A 432 -8.31 -13.22 -1.97
N GLU A 433 -9.39 -13.38 -1.20
CA GLU A 433 -9.46 -14.20 0.01
C GLU A 433 -8.27 -13.97 0.95
N ARG A 434 -7.84 -15.05 1.61
CA ARG A 434 -6.66 -15.01 2.50
C ARG A 434 -5.34 -14.70 1.78
N TYR A 435 -5.28 -14.83 0.45
CA TYR A 435 -4.03 -14.62 -0.28
C TYR A 435 -3.72 -13.13 -0.47
N PHE A 436 -4.74 -12.36 -0.82
CA PHE A 436 -4.63 -10.92 -1.02
C PHE A 436 -5.99 -10.28 -0.70
N PRO A 437 -6.27 -10.00 0.58
CA PRO A 437 -7.55 -9.45 0.99
C PRO A 437 -7.87 -8.14 0.27
N LEU A 438 -9.05 -8.09 -0.33
CA LEU A 438 -9.61 -6.94 -1.03
C LEU A 438 -11.05 -6.72 -0.54
N PRO A 439 -11.24 -6.49 0.76
CA PRO A 439 -12.59 -6.26 1.28
C PRO A 439 -13.19 -5.05 0.59
N CYS A 440 -14.44 -5.15 0.20
CA CYS A 440 -15.15 -4.08 -0.48
C CYS A 440 -16.63 -4.13 -0.12
N ARG A 441 -17.18 -2.99 0.26
CA ARG A 441 -18.58 -2.82 0.65
C ARG A 441 -19.52 -2.64 -0.55
N ASP A 442 -19.04 -2.67 -1.77
CA ASP A 442 -19.87 -2.60 -2.96
C ASP A 442 -20.67 -3.90 -3.12
N ALA A 443 -22.00 -3.78 -3.29
CA ALA A 443 -22.88 -4.92 -3.43
C ALA A 443 -22.99 -5.38 -4.88
N GLU A 444 -22.96 -6.70 -5.14
CA GLU A 444 -23.19 -7.25 -6.47
C GLU A 444 -23.81 -8.65 -6.45
N THR A 445 -24.59 -8.99 -7.48
CA THR A 445 -25.19 -10.32 -7.62
C THR A 445 -25.50 -10.67 -9.08
N ALA A 446 -25.43 -11.96 -9.37
CA ALA A 446 -26.06 -12.52 -10.56
C ALA A 446 -27.57 -12.70 -10.28
N PHE A 447 -28.42 -12.04 -11.05
CA PHE A 447 -29.88 -12.15 -10.96
C PHE A 447 -30.44 -12.87 -12.18
N LYS A 448 -31.19 -13.95 -11.94
CA LYS A 448 -31.95 -14.65 -12.97
C LYS A 448 -33.42 -14.45 -12.71
N ALA A 449 -34.11 -13.77 -13.63
CA ALA A 449 -35.52 -13.46 -13.48
C ALA A 449 -36.36 -14.79 -13.46
N PRO A 450 -37.07 -15.10 -12.34
CA PRO A 450 -37.83 -16.35 -12.24
C PRO A 450 -39.03 -16.37 -13.19
N GLU A 451 -39.59 -15.21 -13.51
CA GLU A 451 -40.74 -15.05 -14.39
C GLU A 451 -40.58 -13.78 -15.23
N GLU A 452 -41.36 -13.68 -16.31
CA GLU A 452 -41.48 -12.46 -17.08
C GLU A 452 -42.31 -11.41 -16.32
N GLY A 453 -41.90 -10.13 -16.34
CA GLY A 453 -42.63 -9.07 -15.71
C GLY A 453 -41.80 -7.90 -15.20
N LEU A 454 -42.48 -7.10 -14.40
CA LEU A 454 -41.89 -5.90 -13.78
C LEU A 454 -41.17 -6.26 -12.48
N TYR A 455 -40.00 -5.70 -12.32
CA TYR A 455 -39.16 -5.82 -11.12
C TYR A 455 -38.80 -4.45 -10.60
N ARG A 456 -38.55 -4.36 -9.29
CA ARG A 456 -38.11 -3.15 -8.61
C ARG A 456 -36.80 -3.41 -7.86
N ILE A 457 -35.79 -2.56 -8.08
CA ILE A 457 -34.59 -2.51 -7.23
C ILE A 457 -34.83 -1.44 -6.17
N ILE A 458 -34.53 -1.74 -4.92
CA ILE A 458 -34.48 -0.79 -3.81
C ILE A 458 -33.04 -0.72 -3.35
N LEU A 459 -32.43 0.43 -3.51
CA LEU A 459 -31.05 0.69 -3.14
C LEU A 459 -31.02 1.50 -1.84
N THR A 460 -30.15 1.12 -0.91
CA THR A 460 -30.00 1.76 0.41
C THR A 460 -28.54 1.88 0.80
N ASN A 461 -28.22 2.88 1.64
CA ASN A 461 -26.91 3.00 2.27
C ASN A 461 -27.01 2.45 3.70
N GLN A 462 -26.26 1.39 4.02
CA GLN A 462 -26.28 0.70 5.31
C GLN A 462 -25.81 1.59 6.46
N THR A 463 -24.89 2.53 6.21
CA THR A 463 -24.48 3.50 7.22
C THR A 463 -25.60 4.44 7.62
N GLY A 464 -26.64 4.54 6.80
CA GLY A 464 -27.74 5.49 6.96
C GLY A 464 -27.32 6.94 6.76
N SER A 465 -26.08 7.23 6.35
CA SER A 465 -25.62 8.57 6.01
C SER A 465 -26.16 9.02 4.67
N GLY A 466 -26.24 10.33 4.48
CA GLY A 466 -26.60 10.95 3.22
C GLY A 466 -25.80 12.25 3.01
N GLY A 467 -25.68 12.68 1.76
CA GLY A 467 -24.93 13.88 1.39
C GLY A 467 -24.53 13.88 -0.08
N THR A 468 -24.02 15.00 -0.54
CA THR A 468 -23.62 15.16 -1.94
C THR A 468 -22.46 14.26 -2.37
N ASP A 469 -21.68 13.78 -1.41
CA ASP A 469 -20.51 12.88 -1.57
C ASP A 469 -20.85 11.40 -1.44
N GLN A 470 -22.10 11.05 -1.09
CA GLN A 470 -22.56 9.69 -0.93
C GLN A 470 -22.96 9.09 -2.28
N LEU A 471 -21.96 8.90 -3.15
CA LEU A 471 -22.14 8.55 -4.56
C LEU A 471 -22.25 7.06 -4.80
N TYR A 472 -23.02 6.67 -5.81
CA TYR A 472 -23.07 5.31 -6.33
C TYR A 472 -23.22 5.27 -7.86
N ARG A 473 -22.86 4.11 -8.44
CA ARG A 473 -23.11 3.69 -9.81
C ARG A 473 -23.84 2.35 -9.73
N LEU A 474 -25.12 2.30 -10.08
CA LEU A 474 -25.89 1.06 -10.17
C LEU A 474 -25.84 0.53 -11.60
N LEU A 475 -25.20 -0.60 -11.80
CA LEU A 475 -25.05 -1.29 -13.07
C LEU A 475 -26.11 -2.36 -13.21
N LEU A 476 -26.84 -2.36 -14.35
CA LEU A 476 -27.87 -3.35 -14.68
C LEU A 476 -27.72 -3.77 -16.14
N ARG A 477 -27.16 -4.94 -16.41
CA ARG A 477 -26.91 -5.47 -17.75
C ARG A 477 -26.71 -6.98 -17.76
N GLU A 478 -26.57 -7.57 -18.93
CA GLU A 478 -26.14 -8.95 -19.06
C GLU A 478 -24.70 -9.13 -18.51
N PRO A 479 -24.39 -10.29 -17.88
CA PRO A 479 -23.05 -10.58 -17.40
C PRO A 479 -21.99 -10.50 -18.51
N ARG A 480 -20.83 -9.95 -18.18
CA ARG A 480 -19.62 -9.90 -19.03
C ARG A 480 -18.48 -10.58 -18.28
N PRO A 481 -18.41 -11.92 -18.28
CA PRO A 481 -17.40 -12.65 -17.54
C PRO A 481 -16.00 -12.19 -17.89
N SER A 482 -15.22 -11.84 -16.87
CA SER A 482 -13.87 -11.35 -17.02
C SER A 482 -12.98 -11.73 -15.82
N PHE A 483 -11.69 -11.42 -15.88
CA PHE A 483 -10.77 -11.64 -14.78
C PHE A 483 -9.72 -10.56 -14.72
N ASP A 484 -9.15 -10.36 -13.53
CA ASP A 484 -7.93 -9.62 -13.29
C ASP A 484 -6.92 -10.52 -12.56
N LEU A 485 -5.63 -10.12 -12.55
CA LEU A 485 -4.56 -10.95 -12.01
C LEU A 485 -3.70 -10.14 -11.04
N ILE A 486 -3.29 -10.79 -9.95
CA ILE A 486 -2.34 -10.27 -8.97
C ILE A 486 -1.25 -11.31 -8.77
N ALA A 487 0.03 -10.90 -8.88
CA ALA A 487 1.17 -11.75 -8.57
C ALA A 487 1.78 -11.35 -7.23
N ILE A 488 1.89 -12.31 -6.32
CA ILE A 488 2.29 -12.09 -4.93
C ILE A 488 3.52 -12.94 -4.62
N PRO A 489 4.63 -12.36 -4.10
CA PRO A 489 5.85 -13.09 -3.79
C PRO A 489 5.92 -13.62 -2.34
N TRP A 490 4.80 -13.68 -1.62
CA TRP A 490 4.81 -14.12 -0.22
C TRP A 490 3.93 -15.34 0.04
N GLU A 491 4.21 -16.02 1.15
CA GLU A 491 3.36 -17.05 1.72
C GLU A 491 2.87 -16.65 3.12
N GLN A 492 1.59 -16.90 3.39
CA GLN A 492 1.03 -16.77 4.73
C GLN A 492 1.47 -17.97 5.58
N THR A 493 2.07 -17.73 6.74
CA THR A 493 2.41 -18.83 7.66
C THR A 493 1.16 -19.32 8.38
N ARG A 494 0.90 -20.62 8.33
CA ARG A 494 -0.29 -21.23 8.95
C ARG A 494 -0.34 -21.09 10.47
N VAL A 495 0.83 -20.94 11.12
CA VAL A 495 0.94 -21.01 12.58
C VAL A 495 0.69 -19.66 13.27
N ALA A 496 0.87 -18.54 12.59
CA ALA A 496 0.86 -17.22 13.23
C ALA A 496 0.04 -16.16 12.49
N ASN A 497 -0.76 -16.51 11.50
CA ASN A 497 -1.47 -15.51 10.67
C ASN A 497 -0.56 -14.33 10.27
N ARG A 498 0.67 -14.66 9.92
CA ARG A 498 1.76 -13.71 9.67
C ARG A 498 1.95 -13.53 8.17
N VAL A 499 2.22 -12.32 7.75
CA VAL A 499 2.64 -12.00 6.39
C VAL A 499 3.98 -11.29 6.46
N ASP A 500 5.01 -11.91 5.92
CA ASP A 500 6.32 -11.28 5.72
C ASP A 500 6.41 -10.76 4.29
N ILE A 501 6.94 -9.55 4.15
CA ILE A 501 7.21 -8.99 2.83
C ILE A 501 8.34 -9.81 2.20
N ALA A 502 8.10 -10.28 0.98
CA ALA A 502 9.10 -10.93 0.14
C ALA A 502 9.24 -10.17 -1.18
N MET A 503 10.39 -10.34 -1.82
CA MET A 503 10.67 -9.75 -3.12
C MET A 503 11.13 -10.82 -4.10
N PRO A 504 10.83 -10.70 -5.39
CA PRO A 504 11.28 -11.69 -6.38
C PRO A 504 12.76 -11.50 -6.70
N ASN A 505 13.61 -11.76 -5.72
CA ASN A 505 15.07 -11.71 -5.85
C ASN A 505 15.61 -13.13 -5.96
N ILE A 506 16.41 -13.40 -6.98
CA ILE A 506 16.91 -14.72 -7.31
C ILE A 506 18.45 -14.69 -7.30
N SER A 507 19.08 -15.66 -6.62
CA SER A 507 20.51 -15.92 -6.80
C SER A 507 20.75 -16.81 -8.02
N PRO A 508 21.93 -16.74 -8.65
CA PRO A 508 22.30 -17.67 -9.71
C PRO A 508 22.12 -19.13 -9.26
N GLY A 509 21.48 -19.94 -10.07
CA GLY A 509 21.11 -21.33 -9.73
C GLY A 509 19.90 -21.45 -8.77
N GLY A 510 19.28 -20.34 -8.41
CA GLY A 510 18.13 -20.29 -7.52
C GLY A 510 16.80 -20.12 -8.24
N MET A 511 15.74 -19.92 -7.46
CA MET A 511 14.38 -19.71 -7.95
C MET A 511 13.58 -18.79 -7.04
N VAL A 512 12.50 -18.23 -7.59
CA VAL A 512 11.45 -17.57 -6.82
C VAL A 512 10.08 -18.08 -7.25
N GLU A 513 9.19 -18.21 -6.29
CA GLU A 513 7.79 -18.53 -6.52
C GLU A 513 6.92 -17.28 -6.41
N LEU A 514 6.05 -17.09 -7.38
CA LEU A 514 5.00 -16.08 -7.38
C LEU A 514 3.65 -16.77 -7.37
N ARG A 515 2.83 -16.46 -6.39
CA ARG A 515 1.44 -16.86 -6.41
C ARG A 515 0.65 -15.91 -7.29
N VAL A 516 0.08 -16.41 -8.38
CA VAL A 516 -0.80 -15.62 -9.23
C VAL A 516 -2.23 -15.89 -8.81
N VAL A 517 -2.91 -14.86 -8.32
CA VAL A 517 -4.32 -14.89 -7.91
C VAL A 517 -5.17 -14.34 -9.04
N ALA A 518 -6.22 -15.09 -9.43
CA ALA A 518 -7.21 -14.63 -10.39
C ALA A 518 -8.43 -14.07 -9.65
N LEU A 519 -8.69 -12.79 -9.85
CA LEU A 519 -9.92 -12.14 -9.46
C LEU A 519 -10.95 -12.39 -10.57
N ARG A 520 -11.89 -13.28 -10.33
CA ARG A 520 -12.87 -13.69 -11.33
C ARG A 520 -14.15 -12.88 -11.16
N HIS A 521 -14.55 -12.20 -12.21
CA HIS A 521 -15.70 -11.30 -12.20
C HIS A 521 -16.85 -11.89 -13.02
N GLU A 522 -18.08 -11.59 -12.59
CA GLU A 522 -19.32 -11.88 -13.32
C GLU A 522 -19.45 -13.32 -13.80
N GLY A 523 -19.06 -14.27 -12.94
CA GLY A 523 -19.20 -15.70 -13.24
C GLY A 523 -18.12 -16.30 -14.16
N PHE A 524 -17.01 -15.61 -14.38
CA PHE A 524 -15.89 -16.17 -15.15
C PHE A 524 -15.37 -17.46 -14.50
N SER A 525 -15.46 -18.59 -15.21
CA SER A 525 -15.01 -19.90 -14.75
C SER A 525 -13.97 -20.56 -15.68
N GLY A 526 -13.53 -19.86 -16.74
CA GLY A 526 -12.57 -20.37 -17.71
C GLY A 526 -11.18 -20.59 -17.15
N GLU A 527 -10.40 -21.42 -17.83
CA GLU A 527 -8.96 -21.58 -17.60
C GLU A 527 -8.21 -20.32 -18.06
N ILE A 528 -7.06 -20.05 -17.41
CA ILE A 528 -6.19 -18.92 -17.73
C ILE A 528 -4.78 -19.45 -17.94
N ASP A 529 -4.22 -19.27 -19.13
CA ASP A 529 -2.84 -19.60 -19.46
C ASP A 529 -1.92 -18.45 -19.03
N LEU A 530 -0.97 -18.70 -18.13
CA LEU A 530 -0.03 -17.72 -17.59
C LEU A 530 1.32 -17.81 -18.30
N LYS A 531 1.85 -16.67 -18.74
CA LYS A 531 3.19 -16.53 -19.36
C LYS A 531 3.93 -15.36 -18.74
N VAL A 532 5.26 -15.46 -18.69
CA VAL A 532 6.15 -14.37 -18.25
C VAL A 532 6.87 -13.81 -19.45
N GLU A 533 6.89 -12.49 -19.54
CA GLU A 533 7.58 -11.72 -20.59
C GLU A 533 8.61 -10.78 -19.95
N GLY A 534 9.67 -10.45 -20.67
CA GLY A 534 10.70 -9.52 -20.19
C GLY A 534 11.72 -10.18 -19.26
N LEU A 535 11.85 -11.50 -19.27
CA LEU A 535 12.88 -12.20 -18.51
C LEU A 535 14.28 -11.94 -19.10
N PRO A 536 15.32 -11.75 -18.26
CA PRO A 536 16.69 -11.58 -18.74
C PRO A 536 17.31 -12.90 -19.24
N ALA A 537 18.48 -12.80 -19.85
CA ALA A 537 19.24 -13.97 -20.27
C ALA A 537 19.52 -14.90 -19.08
N GLY A 538 19.42 -16.22 -19.30
CA GLY A 538 19.65 -17.23 -18.25
C GLY A 538 18.50 -17.35 -17.24
N VAL A 539 17.41 -16.60 -17.36
CA VAL A 539 16.22 -16.73 -16.51
C VAL A 539 15.05 -17.30 -17.30
N THR A 540 14.38 -18.27 -16.73
CA THR A 540 13.24 -18.96 -17.37
C THR A 540 12.06 -19.05 -16.42
N ALA A 541 10.86 -19.04 -16.97
CA ALA A 541 9.63 -19.34 -16.25
C ALA A 541 8.86 -20.43 -17.01
N LEU A 542 8.33 -21.38 -16.25
CA LEU A 542 7.48 -22.42 -16.86
C LEU A 542 6.10 -21.83 -17.10
N PRO A 543 5.50 -22.12 -18.29
CA PRO A 543 4.09 -21.82 -18.51
C PRO A 543 3.22 -22.53 -17.47
N VAL A 544 2.27 -21.82 -16.89
CA VAL A 544 1.36 -22.36 -15.89
C VAL A 544 -0.08 -22.15 -16.34
N LYS A 545 -0.88 -23.19 -16.25
CA LYS A 545 -2.31 -23.12 -16.48
C LYS A 545 -3.04 -22.98 -15.13
N LEU A 546 -3.70 -21.85 -14.94
CA LEU A 546 -4.59 -21.64 -13.82
C LEU A 546 -5.97 -22.14 -14.24
N GLY A 547 -6.36 -23.31 -13.72
CA GLY A 547 -7.67 -23.92 -13.99
C GLY A 547 -8.82 -23.10 -13.39
N THR A 548 -9.90 -23.77 -13.00
CA THR A 548 -11.06 -23.11 -12.37
C THR A 548 -10.79 -22.61 -10.96
N GLY A 549 -9.65 -22.93 -10.38
CA GLY A 549 -9.20 -22.47 -9.07
C GLY A 549 -8.92 -20.95 -9.02
N ARG A 550 -8.66 -20.45 -7.82
CA ARG A 550 -8.43 -19.02 -7.58
C ARG A 550 -6.98 -18.59 -7.74
N SER A 551 -6.02 -19.50 -7.62
CA SER A 551 -4.60 -19.17 -7.74
C SER A 551 -3.79 -20.33 -8.32
N ALA A 552 -2.64 -19.97 -8.89
CA ALA A 552 -1.59 -20.90 -9.30
C ALA A 552 -0.23 -20.37 -8.86
N THR A 553 0.74 -21.27 -8.67
CA THR A 553 2.12 -20.92 -8.37
C THR A 553 2.94 -20.91 -9.65
N LEU A 554 3.51 -19.76 -9.96
CA LEU A 554 4.41 -19.55 -11.09
C LEU A 554 5.83 -19.52 -10.56
N GLN A 555 6.73 -20.28 -11.19
CA GLN A 555 8.14 -20.38 -10.78
C GLN A 555 9.02 -19.75 -11.83
N ILE A 556 9.97 -18.91 -11.35
CA ILE A 556 10.99 -18.25 -12.14
C ILE A 556 12.35 -18.75 -11.65
N LEU A 557 13.15 -19.28 -12.55
CA LEU A 557 14.43 -19.93 -12.28
C LEU A 557 15.55 -19.16 -12.96
N ALA A 558 16.65 -18.98 -12.25
CA ALA A 558 17.90 -18.46 -12.81
C ALA A 558 18.89 -19.60 -13.04
N ALA A 559 19.54 -19.64 -14.18
CA ALA A 559 20.64 -20.55 -14.43
C ALA A 559 21.84 -20.21 -13.50
N PRO A 560 22.73 -21.18 -13.21
CA PRO A 560 23.91 -20.93 -12.37
C PRO A 560 24.86 -19.86 -12.89
N ASP A 561 24.82 -19.57 -14.19
CA ASP A 561 25.60 -18.57 -14.91
C ASP A 561 24.74 -17.36 -15.35
N ALA A 562 23.53 -17.21 -14.82
CA ALA A 562 22.67 -16.08 -15.12
C ALA A 562 23.35 -14.76 -14.71
N PRO A 563 23.44 -13.77 -15.63
CA PRO A 563 24.07 -12.50 -15.31
C PRO A 563 23.23 -11.68 -14.34
N GLN A 564 23.88 -10.80 -13.58
CA GLN A 564 23.18 -9.83 -12.73
C GLN A 564 22.22 -9.01 -13.58
N TRP A 565 21.01 -8.82 -13.06
CA TRP A 565 19.97 -8.05 -13.71
C TRP A 565 18.94 -7.53 -12.71
N ASP A 566 18.47 -6.31 -12.91
CA ASP A 566 17.39 -5.70 -12.16
C ASP A 566 16.41 -5.04 -13.13
N GLY A 567 15.13 -5.29 -12.96
CA GLY A 567 14.13 -4.72 -13.86
C GLY A 567 12.70 -5.12 -13.53
N MET A 568 11.82 -4.82 -14.47
CA MET A 568 10.40 -5.11 -14.36
C MET A 568 10.01 -6.17 -15.38
N ILE A 569 9.30 -7.19 -14.95
CA ILE A 569 8.72 -8.24 -15.79
C ILE A 569 7.21 -8.10 -15.90
N VAL A 570 6.63 -8.75 -16.90
CA VAL A 570 5.19 -8.82 -17.11
C VAL A 570 4.73 -10.26 -17.02
N ILE A 571 3.76 -10.54 -16.16
CA ILE A 571 3.02 -11.80 -16.15
C ILE A 571 1.71 -11.55 -16.87
N ARG A 572 1.48 -12.30 -17.96
CA ARG A 572 0.29 -12.17 -18.78
C ARG A 572 -0.55 -13.43 -18.70
N GLY A 573 -1.84 -13.26 -18.40
CA GLY A 573 -2.81 -14.35 -18.43
C GLY A 573 -3.78 -14.21 -19.60
N SER A 574 -4.03 -15.30 -20.31
CA SER A 574 -4.96 -15.35 -21.43
C SER A 574 -5.99 -16.45 -21.23
N GLY A 575 -7.28 -16.13 -21.42
CA GLY A 575 -8.38 -17.09 -21.25
C GLY A 575 -9.68 -16.54 -21.84
N ALA A 576 -10.48 -17.38 -22.46
CA ALA A 576 -11.78 -17.03 -23.07
C ALA A 576 -11.73 -15.77 -23.99
N GLY A 577 -10.66 -15.63 -24.76
CA GLY A 577 -10.46 -14.47 -25.65
C GLY A 577 -10.01 -13.18 -24.96
N LEU A 578 -9.83 -13.18 -23.64
CA LEU A 578 -9.35 -12.07 -22.85
C LEU A 578 -7.85 -12.23 -22.55
N THR A 579 -7.14 -11.11 -22.50
CA THR A 579 -5.76 -11.07 -22.02
C THR A 579 -5.62 -9.98 -20.96
N ARG A 580 -4.95 -10.32 -19.84
CA ARG A 580 -4.72 -9.41 -18.70
C ARG A 580 -3.29 -9.50 -18.21
N GLU A 581 -2.73 -8.38 -17.80
CA GLU A 581 -1.44 -8.30 -17.11
C GLU A 581 -1.66 -8.39 -15.61
N ALA A 582 -0.83 -9.17 -14.92
CA ALA A 582 -0.85 -9.25 -13.48
C ALA A 582 -0.23 -8.00 -12.87
N ARG A 583 -0.84 -7.51 -11.78
CA ARG A 583 -0.28 -6.47 -10.94
C ARG A 583 0.58 -7.07 -9.84
N PHE A 584 1.58 -6.34 -9.39
CA PHE A 584 2.40 -6.75 -8.26
C PHE A 584 1.67 -6.49 -6.95
N GLY A 585 1.33 -7.58 -6.24
CA GLY A 585 0.69 -7.52 -4.93
C GLY A 585 1.74 -7.48 -3.83
N THR A 586 1.67 -6.48 -2.96
CA THR A 586 2.55 -6.32 -1.80
C THR A 586 1.78 -5.75 -0.60
N THR A 587 2.44 -5.62 0.53
CA THR A 587 1.93 -4.93 1.72
C THR A 587 2.95 -3.88 2.17
N PRO A 588 2.53 -2.70 2.64
CA PRO A 588 3.46 -1.67 3.09
C PRO A 588 4.29 -2.10 4.30
N TRP A 589 3.73 -2.97 5.16
CA TRP A 589 4.38 -3.43 6.39
C TRP A 589 4.20 -4.93 6.60
N SER A 590 5.22 -5.61 7.13
CA SER A 590 5.08 -6.99 7.58
C SER A 590 4.06 -7.09 8.72
N ILE A 591 3.20 -8.09 8.67
CA ILE A 591 2.13 -8.31 9.63
C ILE A 591 2.49 -9.49 10.52
N ARG A 592 2.49 -9.25 11.83
CA ARG A 592 2.85 -10.26 12.86
C ARG A 592 1.69 -11.18 13.20
N ASP A 593 0.48 -10.62 13.21
CA ASP A 593 -0.76 -11.34 13.51
C ASP A 593 -1.93 -10.60 12.85
N TRP A 594 -2.35 -11.04 11.69
CA TRP A 594 -3.42 -10.41 10.92
C TRP A 594 -4.82 -10.56 11.55
N SER A 595 -4.97 -11.46 12.53
CA SER A 595 -6.22 -11.51 13.32
C SER A 595 -6.36 -10.31 14.28
N LYS A 596 -5.27 -9.57 14.52
CA LYS A 596 -5.19 -8.43 15.44
C LYS A 596 -4.71 -7.15 14.76
N GLN A 597 -4.14 -7.25 13.57
CA GLN A 597 -3.60 -6.14 12.80
C GLN A 597 -4.34 -6.04 11.49
N PHE A 598 -4.67 -4.84 11.07
CA PHE A 598 -5.27 -4.63 9.75
C PHE A 598 -4.29 -5.08 8.65
N PHE A 599 -4.76 -5.95 7.77
CA PHE A 599 -3.98 -6.43 6.63
C PHE A 599 -4.21 -5.52 5.43
N GLU A 600 -3.35 -4.54 5.30
CA GLU A 600 -3.39 -3.62 4.18
C GLU A 600 -2.66 -4.21 2.96
N THR A 601 -3.35 -4.22 1.83
CA THR A 601 -2.80 -4.67 0.55
C THR A 601 -2.49 -3.48 -0.35
N ARG A 602 -1.44 -3.61 -1.15
CA ARG A 602 -0.98 -2.61 -2.09
C ARG A 602 -0.68 -3.22 -3.45
N LEU A 603 -1.03 -2.53 -4.52
CA LEU A 603 -0.79 -2.97 -5.89
C LEU A 603 0.22 -2.08 -6.59
N GLY A 604 1.31 -2.68 -7.06
CA GLY A 604 2.26 -2.07 -7.98
C GLY A 604 1.86 -2.29 -9.44
N PRO A 605 2.30 -1.41 -10.37
CA PRO A 605 1.92 -1.50 -11.78
C PRO A 605 2.60 -2.66 -12.51
N ARG A 606 3.82 -3.00 -12.13
CA ARG A 606 4.67 -4.05 -12.74
C ARG A 606 5.36 -4.86 -11.66
N ILE A 607 5.82 -6.05 -12.02
CA ILE A 607 6.46 -6.99 -11.10
C ILE A 607 7.97 -6.77 -11.15
N PRO A 608 8.60 -6.33 -10.04
CA PRO A 608 10.05 -6.24 -9.97
C PRO A 608 10.68 -7.64 -9.97
N LEU A 609 11.83 -7.78 -10.58
CA LEU A 609 12.65 -8.98 -10.53
C LEU A 609 14.12 -8.58 -10.44
N SER A 610 14.89 -9.30 -9.63
CA SER A 610 16.33 -9.11 -9.55
C SER A 610 17.05 -10.46 -9.62
N VAL A 611 18.13 -10.51 -10.40
CA VAL A 611 19.13 -11.59 -10.34
C VAL A 611 20.37 -11.02 -9.69
N THR A 612 20.72 -11.52 -8.49
CA THR A 612 21.87 -11.00 -7.72
C THR A 612 23.19 -11.64 -8.21
N ASP A 613 24.31 -10.98 -8.01
CA ASP A 613 25.65 -11.54 -8.23
C ASP A 613 26.40 -11.83 -6.93
N SER A 614 25.84 -11.46 -5.80
CA SER A 614 26.53 -11.43 -4.50
C SER A 614 26.38 -12.70 -3.67
N GLU A 615 25.41 -13.53 -3.98
CA GLU A 615 25.17 -14.81 -3.29
C GLU A 615 24.70 -15.85 -4.30
N ASN A 616 25.31 -17.02 -4.23
CA ASN A 616 24.84 -18.18 -4.96
C ASN A 616 23.76 -18.91 -4.14
N SER A 617 22.91 -19.67 -4.81
CA SER A 617 21.94 -20.54 -4.13
C SER A 617 22.63 -21.51 -3.18
N LEU A 618 22.04 -21.74 -1.99
CA LEU A 618 22.58 -22.70 -1.01
C LEU A 618 22.66 -24.12 -1.59
N VAL A 619 21.72 -24.46 -2.45
CA VAL A 619 21.67 -25.69 -3.22
C VAL A 619 21.16 -25.37 -4.62
N SER A 620 21.81 -25.89 -5.64
CA SER A 620 21.35 -25.76 -7.03
C SER A 620 21.55 -27.05 -7.82
N PHE A 621 20.67 -27.33 -8.77
CA PHE A 621 20.91 -28.40 -9.71
C PHE A 621 21.96 -27.96 -10.75
N ARG A 622 22.88 -28.86 -11.06
CA ARG A 622 23.72 -28.67 -12.24
C ARG A 622 22.89 -28.95 -13.48
N LYS A 623 23.25 -28.32 -14.59
CA LYS A 623 22.59 -28.58 -15.89
C LYS A 623 22.68 -30.07 -16.19
N PRO A 624 21.55 -30.76 -16.46
CA PRO A 624 21.57 -32.17 -16.79
C PRO A 624 22.35 -32.40 -18.07
N GLN A 625 23.06 -33.51 -18.15
CA GLN A 625 23.78 -33.92 -19.35
C GLN A 625 22.80 -34.32 -20.47
N GLN A 626 21.62 -34.77 -20.10
CA GLN A 626 20.53 -35.18 -20.98
C GLN A 626 19.22 -34.56 -20.44
N ASP A 627 18.48 -33.89 -21.29
CA ASP A 627 17.20 -33.23 -20.97
C ASP A 627 15.99 -33.90 -21.66
N GLY A 628 16.24 -34.88 -22.51
CA GLY A 628 15.24 -35.73 -23.16
C GLY A 628 15.48 -37.22 -22.91
N PHE A 629 14.45 -37.94 -22.48
CA PHE A 629 14.49 -39.38 -22.19
C PHE A 629 13.47 -40.09 -23.03
N GLU A 630 13.75 -41.39 -23.35
CA GLU A 630 12.80 -42.27 -23.96
C GLU A 630 12.66 -43.52 -23.10
N ILE A 631 11.44 -43.96 -22.86
CA ILE A 631 11.14 -45.21 -22.18
C ILE A 631 9.94 -45.93 -22.85
N THR A 632 9.87 -47.23 -22.64
CA THR A 632 8.71 -48.03 -23.02
C THR A 632 7.74 -48.20 -21.85
N MET A 633 6.45 -48.25 -22.10
CA MET A 633 5.46 -48.52 -21.03
C MET A 633 5.84 -49.80 -20.27
N GLY A 634 5.93 -49.69 -18.94
CA GLY A 634 6.33 -50.78 -18.05
C GLY A 634 7.81 -50.76 -17.64
N GLU A 635 8.65 -49.90 -18.21
CA GLU A 635 10.04 -49.72 -17.84
C GLU A 635 10.22 -48.64 -16.73
N HIS A 636 11.42 -48.59 -16.14
CA HIS A 636 11.83 -47.59 -15.21
C HIS A 636 12.72 -46.56 -15.90
N LEU A 637 12.48 -45.28 -15.61
CA LEU A 637 13.34 -44.20 -16.04
C LEU A 637 14.35 -43.86 -14.90
N GLU A 638 15.65 -44.01 -15.18
CA GLU A 638 16.70 -43.59 -14.32
C GLU A 638 17.18 -42.18 -14.71
N VAL A 639 17.00 -41.20 -13.84
CA VAL A 639 17.42 -39.82 -14.08
C VAL A 639 18.61 -39.51 -13.18
N PRO A 640 19.80 -39.26 -13.76
CA PRO A 640 20.98 -38.82 -12.98
C PRO A 640 20.74 -37.44 -12.37
N VAL A 641 21.00 -37.34 -11.10
CA VAL A 641 20.92 -36.10 -10.33
C VAL A 641 22.30 -35.61 -9.99
N GLN A 642 22.60 -34.38 -10.30
CA GLN A 642 23.78 -33.65 -9.87
C GLN A 642 23.38 -32.31 -9.28
N ILE A 643 23.87 -32.03 -8.07
CA ILE A 643 23.64 -30.75 -7.37
C ILE A 643 24.94 -30.11 -6.98
N THR A 644 24.91 -28.83 -6.70
CA THR A 644 25.98 -28.09 -6.03
C THR A 644 25.45 -27.65 -4.68
N ARG A 645 26.25 -27.81 -3.61
CA ARG A 645 25.90 -27.34 -2.27
C ARG A 645 26.91 -26.31 -1.78
N GLN A 646 26.46 -25.27 -1.11
CA GLN A 646 27.35 -24.46 -0.28
C GLN A 646 27.77 -25.25 1.00
N SER A 647 28.91 -24.90 1.58
CA SER A 647 29.45 -25.57 2.80
C SER A 647 28.50 -25.55 4.00
N THR A 648 27.55 -24.63 4.03
CA THR A 648 26.53 -24.49 5.07
C THR A 648 25.28 -25.32 4.81
N ALA A 649 25.13 -25.90 3.61
CA ALA A 649 23.99 -26.73 3.23
C ALA A 649 24.26 -28.23 3.47
N THR A 650 24.51 -28.59 4.73
CA THR A 650 24.92 -29.95 5.17
C THR A 650 23.73 -30.87 5.51
N GLY A 651 22.48 -30.39 5.39
CA GLY A 651 21.29 -31.19 5.67
C GLY A 651 20.98 -32.21 4.56
N ASP A 652 20.22 -33.25 4.91
CA ASP A 652 19.68 -34.17 3.91
C ASP A 652 18.71 -33.48 2.98
N LEU A 653 18.74 -33.87 1.70
CA LEU A 653 17.82 -33.38 0.68
C LEU A 653 16.93 -34.52 0.19
N THR A 654 15.68 -34.24 0.06
CA THR A 654 14.70 -35.09 -0.59
C THR A 654 14.44 -34.57 -1.99
N ILE A 655 14.61 -35.41 -3.02
CA ILE A 655 14.42 -35.05 -4.42
C ILE A 655 13.25 -35.85 -4.97
N ARG A 656 12.33 -35.17 -5.62
CA ARG A 656 11.13 -35.75 -6.27
C ARG A 656 10.97 -35.22 -7.67
N ALA A 657 10.34 -35.98 -8.55
CA ALA A 657 9.94 -35.51 -9.86
C ALA A 657 8.55 -34.83 -9.76
N GLU A 658 8.43 -33.65 -10.32
CA GLU A 658 7.17 -32.91 -10.46
C GLU A 658 6.79 -32.71 -11.94
N GLY A 659 5.50 -32.71 -12.25
CA GLY A 659 4.98 -32.66 -13.61
C GLY A 659 4.61 -34.05 -14.16
N LEU A 660 4.90 -35.11 -13.42
CA LEU A 660 4.48 -36.47 -13.68
C LEU A 660 3.34 -36.86 -12.73
N PRO A 661 2.51 -37.84 -13.06
CA PRO A 661 1.47 -38.34 -12.16
C PRO A 661 2.02 -38.84 -10.82
N ASP A 662 1.20 -38.79 -9.78
CA ASP A 662 1.57 -39.17 -8.41
C ASP A 662 2.23 -40.55 -8.29
N LYS A 663 3.18 -40.68 -7.34
CA LYS A 663 3.99 -41.86 -7.00
C LYS A 663 5.24 -42.10 -7.86
N THR A 664 5.83 -41.03 -8.40
CA THR A 664 7.22 -41.08 -8.86
C THR A 664 8.20 -41.22 -7.68
N GLY A 665 9.29 -41.95 -7.90
CA GLY A 665 10.26 -42.26 -6.86
C GLY A 665 10.82 -41.06 -6.11
N GLU A 666 11.33 -41.28 -4.91
CA GLU A 666 11.98 -40.30 -4.05
C GLU A 666 13.46 -40.65 -3.91
N LEU A 667 14.36 -39.69 -4.14
CA LEU A 667 15.79 -39.82 -3.86
C LEU A 667 16.14 -39.03 -2.62
N LYS A 668 16.75 -39.68 -1.63
CA LYS A 668 17.32 -39.01 -0.47
C LYS A 668 18.84 -38.90 -0.64
N LEU A 669 19.33 -37.66 -0.70
CA LEU A 669 20.77 -37.38 -0.69
C LEU A 669 21.17 -36.98 0.71
N SER A 670 22.12 -37.73 1.32
CA SER A 670 22.71 -37.37 2.60
C SER A 670 23.46 -36.03 2.53
N GLY A 671 23.70 -35.42 3.69
CA GLY A 671 24.20 -34.07 3.80
C GLY A 671 25.52 -33.73 3.07
N SER A 672 26.31 -34.72 2.68
CA SER A 672 27.57 -34.55 1.93
C SER A 672 27.47 -34.99 0.47
N SER A 673 26.39 -35.65 0.08
CA SER A 673 26.25 -36.18 -1.28
C SER A 673 25.77 -35.11 -2.27
N GLU A 674 26.44 -35.05 -3.41
CA GLU A 674 26.09 -34.14 -4.54
C GLU A 674 25.55 -34.88 -5.78
N GLN A 675 25.49 -36.21 -5.73
CA GLN A 675 25.10 -37.04 -6.87
C GLN A 675 24.19 -38.16 -6.40
N GLY A 676 23.28 -38.57 -7.29
CA GLY A 676 22.41 -39.73 -7.10
C GLY A 676 21.64 -40.04 -8.37
N ILE A 677 20.79 -41.06 -8.31
CA ILE A 677 19.90 -41.47 -9.39
C ILE A 677 18.50 -41.50 -8.80
N ILE A 678 17.56 -40.74 -9.38
CA ILE A 678 16.15 -40.89 -9.07
C ILE A 678 15.52 -41.87 -10.06
N VAL A 679 14.86 -42.90 -9.55
CA VAL A 679 14.16 -43.90 -10.35
C VAL A 679 12.69 -43.52 -10.40
N ILE A 680 12.19 -43.28 -11.61
CA ILE A 680 10.79 -42.98 -11.90
C ILE A 680 10.17 -44.22 -12.48
N SER A 681 9.33 -44.89 -11.68
CA SER A 681 8.73 -46.15 -12.10
C SER A 681 7.52 -45.90 -12.98
N SER A 682 7.47 -46.53 -14.12
CA SER A 682 6.25 -46.70 -14.90
C SER A 682 5.55 -48.00 -14.42
N GLY A 683 4.84 -47.94 -13.33
CA GLY A 683 4.26 -49.09 -12.67
C GLY A 683 2.98 -49.61 -13.29
N ARG A 684 1.97 -50.01 -12.60
CA ARG A 684 0.72 -50.63 -13.02
C ARG A 684 -0.19 -49.73 -13.85
N GLU A 685 -1.24 -50.23 -14.48
CA GLU A 685 -2.17 -49.53 -15.40
C GLU A 685 -2.66 -48.14 -14.99
N ASN A 686 -2.51 -47.76 -13.71
CA ASN A 686 -2.89 -46.46 -13.17
C ASN A 686 -1.70 -45.60 -12.68
N GLU A 687 -0.46 -46.01 -12.93
CA GLU A 687 0.75 -45.33 -12.58
C GLU A 687 1.37 -44.65 -13.82
N PHE A 688 2.33 -43.75 -13.62
CA PHE A 688 3.05 -43.11 -14.74
C PHE A 688 3.82 -44.17 -15.57
N PRO A 689 3.78 -44.10 -16.91
CA PRO A 689 2.96 -43.19 -17.70
C PRO A 689 1.55 -43.74 -17.93
N ARG A 690 0.57 -42.88 -17.91
CA ARG A 690 -0.86 -43.27 -18.17
C ARG A 690 -1.13 -43.61 -19.61
N GLY A 691 -0.13 -43.61 -20.49
CA GLY A 691 -0.23 -43.90 -21.91
C GLY A 691 0.99 -43.41 -22.69
N PRO A 692 1.10 -43.81 -23.98
CA PRO A 692 2.11 -43.27 -24.87
C PRO A 692 1.96 -41.73 -24.99
N GLY A 693 3.06 -41.02 -25.11
CA GLY A 693 3.07 -39.54 -25.24
C GLY A 693 4.32 -38.91 -24.76
N GLU A 694 4.36 -37.59 -24.84
CA GLU A 694 5.48 -36.74 -24.33
C GLU A 694 5.05 -36.04 -23.06
N TRP A 695 5.91 -36.12 -22.04
CA TRP A 695 5.70 -35.55 -20.74
C TRP A 695 6.86 -34.62 -20.36
N THR A 696 6.56 -33.43 -19.83
CA THR A 696 7.56 -32.54 -19.30
C THR A 696 7.55 -32.62 -17.78
N PHE A 697 8.72 -32.81 -17.19
CA PHE A 697 8.92 -32.88 -15.75
C PHE A 697 10.17 -32.13 -15.32
N ARG A 698 10.30 -31.93 -14.02
CA ARG A 698 11.49 -31.38 -13.37
C ARG A 698 11.73 -32.08 -12.05
N LEU A 699 12.93 -31.97 -11.54
CA LEU A 699 13.25 -32.44 -10.21
C LEU A 699 13.15 -31.30 -9.20
N ARG A 700 12.47 -31.54 -8.10
CA ARG A 700 12.39 -30.65 -6.94
C ARG A 700 13.23 -31.23 -5.81
N ALA A 701 14.21 -30.48 -5.32
CA ALA A 701 14.96 -30.80 -4.13
C ALA A 701 14.49 -29.96 -2.96
N GLU A 702 14.27 -30.57 -1.81
CA GLU A 702 13.92 -29.89 -0.58
C GLU A 702 14.72 -30.42 0.61
N GLY A 703 15.07 -29.54 1.54
CA GLY A 703 15.78 -29.90 2.75
C GLY A 703 16.09 -28.68 3.61
N LYS A 704 16.99 -28.84 4.58
CA LYS A 704 17.41 -27.77 5.48
C LYS A 704 18.85 -27.38 5.22
N ALA A 705 19.13 -26.09 5.29
CA ALA A 705 20.48 -25.56 5.28
C ALA A 705 20.65 -24.53 6.38
N ARG A 706 21.89 -24.31 6.81
CA ARG A 706 22.23 -23.26 7.76
C ARG A 706 22.59 -22.01 6.97
N TYR A 707 21.98 -20.89 7.33
CA TYR A 707 22.21 -19.59 6.69
C TYR A 707 22.55 -18.53 7.73
N GLN A 708 23.65 -17.81 7.49
CA GLN A 708 24.06 -16.67 8.29
C GLN A 708 23.95 -15.40 7.48
N PRO A 709 23.01 -14.49 7.80
CA PRO A 709 22.92 -13.19 7.16
C PRO A 709 24.14 -12.31 7.44
N SER A 710 24.35 -11.30 6.60
CA SER A 710 25.45 -10.35 6.73
C SER A 710 25.51 -9.65 8.10
N LYS A 711 26.73 -9.43 8.60
CA LYS A 711 26.98 -8.68 9.83
C LYS A 711 26.83 -7.17 9.65
N ALA A 712 26.91 -6.66 8.44
CA ALA A 712 26.92 -5.22 8.17
C ALA A 712 25.67 -4.49 8.73
N THR A 713 24.49 -5.11 8.64
CA THR A 713 23.25 -4.56 9.25
C THR A 713 23.39 -4.37 10.77
N ALA A 714 23.97 -5.36 11.47
CA ALA A 714 24.12 -5.27 12.91
C ALA A 714 25.18 -4.25 13.32
N ASP A 715 26.27 -4.16 12.57
CA ASP A 715 27.34 -3.19 12.82
C ASP A 715 26.82 -1.76 12.59
N HIS A 716 26.06 -1.53 11.51
CA HIS A 716 25.43 -0.25 11.24
C HIS A 716 24.43 0.14 12.32
N ALA A 717 23.54 -0.76 12.74
CA ALA A 717 22.57 -0.49 13.80
C ALA A 717 23.28 -0.11 15.13
N ARG A 718 24.39 -0.79 15.45
CA ARG A 718 25.23 -0.46 16.63
C ARG A 718 25.85 0.94 16.51
N ALA A 719 26.38 1.30 15.36
CA ALA A 719 26.98 2.61 15.11
C ALA A 719 25.94 3.73 15.24
N GLN A 720 24.75 3.55 14.66
CA GLN A 720 23.65 4.52 14.80
C GLN A 720 23.21 4.71 16.25
N HIS A 721 23.01 3.61 16.98
CA HIS A 721 22.64 3.68 18.40
C HIS A 721 23.68 4.46 19.21
N GLN A 722 24.97 4.17 19.01
CA GLN A 722 26.05 4.85 19.69
C GLN A 722 26.08 6.36 19.39
N ALA A 723 25.87 6.75 18.13
CA ALA A 723 25.83 8.15 17.72
C ALA A 723 24.66 8.90 18.40
N LEU A 724 23.48 8.27 18.49
CA LEU A 724 22.32 8.86 19.18
C LEU A 724 22.54 9.00 20.69
N VAL A 725 23.19 8.01 21.33
CA VAL A 725 23.57 8.11 22.76
C VAL A 725 24.51 9.28 23.02
N VAL A 726 25.51 9.48 22.16
CA VAL A 726 26.43 10.63 22.26
C VAL A 726 25.68 11.94 22.09
N ARG A 727 24.82 12.05 21.07
CA ARG A 727 24.00 13.25 20.80
C ARG A 727 23.07 13.58 21.97
N LYS A 728 22.42 12.55 22.56
CA LYS A 728 21.56 12.70 23.75
C LYS A 728 22.34 13.27 24.92
N ARG A 729 23.55 12.76 25.18
CA ARG A 729 24.41 13.26 26.27
C ARG A 729 24.78 14.74 26.06
N ALA A 730 25.24 15.09 24.86
CA ALA A 730 25.56 16.47 24.52
C ALA A 730 24.38 17.44 24.69
N HIS A 731 23.18 16.96 24.33
CA HIS A 731 21.95 17.75 24.48
C HIS A 731 21.56 17.91 25.97
N ALA A 732 21.74 16.90 26.80
CA ALA A 732 21.51 17.00 28.25
C ALA A 732 22.42 18.05 28.90
N ASP A 733 23.70 18.11 28.49
CA ASP A 733 24.65 19.15 28.97
C ASP A 733 24.22 20.56 28.53
N THR A 734 23.65 20.66 27.31
CA THR A 734 23.10 21.93 26.82
C THR A 734 21.88 22.38 27.64
N LEU A 735 20.99 21.45 27.93
CA LEU A 735 19.75 21.70 28.69
C LEU A 735 20.06 22.17 30.12
N GLU A 736 21.10 21.63 30.75
CA GLU A 736 21.55 22.05 32.07
C GLU A 736 22.08 23.49 32.06
N LYS A 737 22.88 23.83 31.03
CA LYS A 737 23.35 25.21 30.84
C LYS A 737 22.21 26.21 30.60
N MET A 738 21.15 25.80 29.88
CA MET A 738 19.98 26.66 29.66
C MET A 738 19.19 26.87 30.96
N LYS A 739 19.05 25.86 31.81
CA LYS A 739 18.45 26.00 33.14
C LYS A 739 19.23 27.00 34.00
N ASP A 740 20.54 26.82 34.08
CA ASP A 740 21.40 27.75 34.84
C ASP A 740 21.28 29.20 34.33
N SER A 741 21.21 29.39 33.01
CA SER A 741 21.01 30.69 32.40
C SER A 741 19.67 31.32 32.77
N ARG A 742 18.58 30.56 32.67
CA ARG A 742 17.23 30.99 33.10
C ARG A 742 17.21 31.40 34.57
N ASP A 743 17.81 30.60 35.45
CA ASP A 743 17.81 30.85 36.90
C ASP A 743 18.60 32.12 37.24
N LYS A 744 19.70 32.37 36.52
CA LYS A 744 20.44 33.66 36.65
C LYS A 744 19.59 34.85 36.20
N ILE A 745 18.85 34.75 35.08
CA ILE A 745 17.97 35.85 34.62
C ILE A 745 16.86 36.08 35.63
N SER A 746 16.23 34.99 36.17
CA SER A 746 15.23 35.11 37.23
C SER A 746 15.75 35.82 38.46
N ALA A 747 16.91 35.42 38.97
CA ALA A 747 17.53 36.07 40.13
C ALA A 747 17.90 37.54 39.88
N HIS A 748 18.26 37.95 38.66
CA HIS A 748 18.48 39.33 38.28
C HIS A 748 17.17 40.13 38.23
N LEU A 749 16.08 39.50 37.72
CA LEU A 749 14.74 40.10 37.71
C LEU A 749 14.25 40.39 39.13
N ASP A 750 14.34 39.40 40.03
CA ASP A 750 13.90 39.53 41.42
C ASP A 750 14.60 40.68 42.14
N ARG A 751 15.91 40.87 41.90
CA ARG A 751 16.66 41.99 42.43
C ARG A 751 16.23 43.34 41.81
N ALA A 752 16.04 43.40 40.50
CA ALA A 752 15.62 44.60 39.81
C ALA A 752 14.20 45.02 40.21
N GLU A 753 13.29 44.06 40.49
CA GLU A 753 11.95 44.33 41.03
C GLU A 753 11.99 44.86 42.49
N GLN A 754 12.91 44.34 43.32
CA GLN A 754 13.13 44.85 44.67
C GLN A 754 13.70 46.28 44.64
N GLU A 755 14.64 46.59 43.74
CA GLU A 755 15.20 47.95 43.57
C GLU A 755 14.14 48.93 43.06
N LEU A 756 13.24 48.52 42.17
CA LEU A 756 12.16 49.34 41.62
C LEU A 756 11.11 49.70 42.70
N GLY A 757 10.93 48.86 43.72
CA GLY A 757 10.01 49.17 44.84
C GLY A 757 10.46 50.36 45.69
N THR A 758 11.69 50.87 45.53
CA THR A 758 12.28 51.99 46.26
C THR A 758 12.51 53.27 45.42
N ASP A 759 12.54 53.18 44.08
CA ASP A 759 12.78 54.26 43.13
C ASP A 759 11.92 54.22 41.90
N ASP A 760 11.16 55.27 41.60
CA ASP A 760 10.20 55.31 40.47
C ASP A 760 10.85 55.93 39.19
N GLU A 761 12.13 55.68 38.94
CA GLU A 761 12.83 56.16 37.75
C GLU A 761 12.43 55.41 36.47
N PRO A 762 12.22 56.16 35.36
CA PRO A 762 11.82 55.52 34.08
C PRO A 762 12.81 54.44 33.54
N GLY A 763 14.10 54.59 33.83
CA GLY A 763 15.17 53.67 33.47
C GLY A 763 15.10 52.33 34.20
N ALA A 764 14.63 52.29 35.44
CA ALA A 764 14.47 51.05 36.22
C ALA A 764 13.31 50.20 35.72
N LYS A 765 12.19 50.83 35.32
CA LYS A 765 11.05 50.14 34.70
C LYS A 765 11.42 49.46 33.37
N GLY A 766 12.20 50.15 32.52
CA GLY A 766 12.68 49.57 31.26
C GLY A 766 13.59 48.36 31.47
N LYS A 767 14.45 48.37 32.51
CA LYS A 767 15.31 47.22 32.86
C LYS A 767 14.54 46.01 33.35
N VAL A 768 13.49 46.21 34.14
CA VAL A 768 12.61 45.14 34.61
C VAL A 768 11.86 44.49 33.42
N GLU A 769 11.33 45.28 32.50
CA GLU A 769 10.59 44.77 31.33
C GLU A 769 11.53 44.03 30.35
N ASP A 770 12.76 44.47 30.15
CA ASP A 770 13.78 43.73 29.38
C ASP A 770 14.07 42.36 30.03
N LEU A 771 14.28 42.33 31.34
CA LEU A 771 14.54 41.09 32.06
C LEU A 771 13.35 40.15 32.04
N ARG A 772 12.11 40.63 32.12
CA ARG A 772 10.89 39.81 31.96
C ARG A 772 10.81 39.19 30.57
N THR A 773 11.05 39.99 29.55
CA THR A 773 11.05 39.51 28.15
C THR A 773 12.12 38.44 27.93
N ARG A 774 13.32 38.64 28.46
CA ARG A 774 14.42 37.68 28.39
C ARG A 774 14.11 36.39 29.17
N LEU A 775 13.47 36.49 30.32
CA LEU A 775 13.07 35.35 31.13
C LEU A 775 11.99 34.52 30.40
N GLN A 776 10.99 35.18 29.82
CA GLN A 776 9.96 34.52 29.03
C GLN A 776 10.56 33.77 27.82
N ARG A 777 11.50 34.38 27.10
CA ARG A 777 12.23 33.76 26.01
C ARG A 777 13.04 32.55 26.49
N ALA A 778 13.72 32.64 27.60
CA ALA A 778 14.48 31.55 28.20
C ALA A 778 13.58 30.36 28.61
N TYR A 779 12.37 30.64 29.08
CA TYR A 779 11.39 29.57 29.35
C TYR A 779 10.95 28.84 28.07
N LEU A 780 10.66 29.58 26.99
CA LEU A 780 10.25 28.99 25.70
C LEU A 780 11.39 28.13 25.11
N ASP A 781 12.61 28.66 25.12
CA ASP A 781 13.80 27.95 24.62
C ASP A 781 14.08 26.68 25.45
N LEU A 782 13.90 26.75 26.76
CA LEU A 782 14.07 25.59 27.65
C LEU A 782 13.02 24.54 27.41
N GLU A 783 11.77 24.94 27.15
CA GLU A 783 10.69 24.00 26.85
C GLU A 783 10.91 23.30 25.50
N ALA A 784 11.31 24.02 24.46
CA ALA A 784 11.72 23.45 23.18
C ALA A 784 12.89 22.45 23.32
N ALA A 785 13.91 22.83 24.15
CA ALA A 785 15.02 21.93 24.44
C ALA A 785 14.60 20.67 25.20
N ARG A 786 13.64 20.75 26.12
CA ARG A 786 13.07 19.57 26.80
C ARG A 786 12.34 18.63 25.84
N GLN A 787 11.54 19.17 24.95
CA GLN A 787 10.87 18.37 23.92
C GLN A 787 11.89 17.69 23.02
N LYS A 788 12.95 18.39 22.60
CA LYS A 788 14.04 17.79 21.84
C LYS A 788 14.75 16.67 22.61
N ALA A 789 14.91 16.80 23.93
CA ALA A 789 15.45 15.73 24.78
C ALA A 789 14.54 14.51 24.78
N GLY A 790 13.21 14.70 24.81
CA GLY A 790 12.22 13.62 24.67
C GLY A 790 12.34 12.90 23.34
N LYS A 791 12.42 13.65 22.23
CA LYS A 791 12.64 13.09 20.88
C LYS A 791 13.94 12.27 20.81
N LEU A 792 15.04 12.77 21.35
CA LEU A 792 16.31 12.04 21.38
C LEU A 792 16.25 10.78 22.26
N GLN A 793 15.53 10.82 23.38
CA GLN A 793 15.31 9.66 24.22
C GLN A 793 14.54 8.56 23.47
N ALA A 794 13.45 8.93 22.79
CA ALA A 794 12.66 8.01 21.97
C ALA A 794 13.52 7.42 20.82
N ALA A 795 14.30 8.25 20.12
CA ALA A 795 15.19 7.79 19.07
C ALA A 795 16.24 6.78 19.56
N VAL A 796 16.83 7.01 20.74
CA VAL A 796 17.78 6.06 21.37
C VAL A 796 17.11 4.74 21.68
N LEU A 797 15.88 4.72 22.21
CA LEU A 797 15.14 3.50 22.50
C LEU A 797 14.80 2.73 21.21
N THR A 798 14.37 3.43 20.17
CA THR A 798 14.11 2.83 18.86
C THR A 798 15.37 2.22 18.26
N ALA A 799 16.50 2.95 18.31
CA ALA A 799 17.77 2.42 17.81
C ALA A 799 18.29 1.22 18.62
N ALA A 800 18.08 1.20 19.94
CA ALA A 800 18.41 0.03 20.78
C ALA A 800 17.56 -1.19 20.39
N ALA A 801 16.28 -1.02 20.09
CA ALA A 801 15.43 -2.07 19.57
C ALA A 801 15.89 -2.55 18.18
N SER A 802 16.33 -1.64 17.31
CA SER A 802 16.91 -1.97 16.01
C SER A 802 18.21 -2.77 16.14
N VAL A 803 19.09 -2.41 17.08
CA VAL A 803 20.31 -3.20 17.39
C VAL A 803 19.96 -4.61 17.81
N LYS A 804 18.96 -4.77 18.68
CA LYS A 804 18.53 -6.11 19.13
C LYS A 804 17.99 -6.91 17.93
N ALA A 805 17.11 -6.32 17.14
CA ALA A 805 16.55 -6.96 15.95
C ALA A 805 17.63 -7.35 14.93
N ALA A 806 18.59 -6.45 14.66
CA ALA A 806 19.71 -6.71 13.76
C ALA A 806 20.65 -7.81 14.27
N ASN A 807 20.95 -7.84 15.58
CA ASN A 807 21.74 -8.92 16.19
C ASN A 807 21.00 -10.28 16.11
N ASP A 808 19.67 -10.29 16.22
CA ASP A 808 18.89 -11.52 16.05
C ASP A 808 18.86 -11.99 14.57
N LEU A 809 18.97 -11.08 13.61
CA LEU A 809 19.09 -11.42 12.19
C LEU A 809 20.45 -12.02 11.83
N VAL A 810 21.53 -11.66 12.52
CA VAL A 810 22.90 -12.17 12.28
C VAL A 810 23.10 -13.59 12.83
N LYS A 811 22.20 -14.10 13.65
CA LYS A 811 22.30 -15.47 14.17
C LYS A 811 22.14 -16.50 13.06
N ASP A 812 22.94 -17.55 13.12
CA ASP A 812 22.73 -18.74 12.29
C ASP A 812 21.33 -19.27 12.47
N ARG A 813 20.65 -19.56 11.38
CA ARG A 813 19.30 -20.12 11.38
C ARG A 813 19.17 -21.23 10.35
N ASP A 814 18.37 -22.21 10.70
CA ASP A 814 17.97 -23.22 9.75
C ASP A 814 16.94 -22.61 8.78
N VAL A 815 17.21 -22.72 7.50
CA VAL A 815 16.29 -22.32 6.43
C VAL A 815 15.88 -23.57 5.64
N GLN A 816 14.63 -23.58 5.20
CA GLN A 816 14.15 -24.60 4.26
C GLN A 816 14.65 -24.26 2.87
N VAL A 817 15.45 -25.14 2.28
CA VAL A 817 15.90 -25.01 0.90
C VAL A 817 14.91 -25.73 -0.01
N VAL A 818 14.45 -25.04 -1.05
CA VAL A 818 13.71 -25.63 -2.17
C VAL A 818 14.36 -25.13 -3.45
N THR A 819 14.71 -26.05 -4.35
CA THR A 819 15.27 -25.71 -5.66
C THR A 819 14.78 -26.70 -6.70
N TYR A 820 14.84 -26.31 -7.97
CA TYR A 820 14.34 -27.11 -9.10
C TYR A 820 15.42 -27.26 -10.18
N SER A 821 15.38 -28.41 -10.88
CA SER A 821 16.13 -28.57 -12.12
C SER A 821 15.49 -27.77 -13.25
N THR A 822 16.21 -27.55 -14.34
CA THR A 822 15.62 -27.22 -15.63
C THR A 822 14.61 -28.29 -16.04
N PRO A 823 13.56 -27.93 -16.84
CA PRO A 823 12.61 -28.89 -17.37
C PRO A 823 13.33 -29.97 -18.20
N MET A 824 12.84 -31.18 -18.06
CA MET A 824 13.25 -32.34 -18.85
C MET A 824 12.03 -32.97 -19.51
N THR A 825 12.21 -33.64 -20.64
CA THR A 825 11.14 -34.36 -21.33
C THR A 825 11.33 -35.87 -21.28
N VAL A 826 10.25 -36.59 -21.23
CA VAL A 826 10.23 -38.07 -21.41
C VAL A 826 9.21 -38.44 -22.45
N THR A 827 9.66 -39.15 -23.50
CA THR A 827 8.79 -39.74 -24.51
C THR A 827 8.51 -41.17 -24.13
N VAL A 828 7.25 -41.49 -23.91
CA VAL A 828 6.80 -42.82 -23.57
C VAL A 828 6.29 -43.52 -24.81
N LYS A 829 6.94 -44.60 -25.18
CA LYS A 829 6.55 -45.47 -26.32
C LYS A 829 5.54 -46.53 -25.86
N PRO A 830 4.61 -46.96 -26.75
CA PRO A 830 3.72 -48.07 -26.42
C PRO A 830 4.54 -49.31 -26.02
N ALA A 831 3.98 -50.12 -25.12
CA ALA A 831 4.55 -51.44 -24.87
C ALA A 831 4.60 -52.27 -26.19
N PRO A 832 5.70 -53.01 -26.45
CA PRO A 832 5.74 -53.88 -27.61
C PRO A 832 4.54 -54.80 -27.57
N GLY A 833 3.76 -54.76 -28.63
CA GLY A 833 2.58 -55.58 -28.74
C GLY A 833 2.92 -57.05 -28.48
N LYS A 834 2.13 -57.72 -27.66
CA LYS A 834 2.10 -59.19 -27.69
C LYS A 834 1.49 -59.55 -29.02
N ASP A 835 2.32 -59.58 -30.07
CA ASP A 835 1.94 -60.19 -31.33
C ASP A 835 1.89 -61.68 -31.08
N GLY A 836 0.67 -62.23 -31.14
CA GLY A 836 0.44 -63.59 -31.40
C GLY A 836 0.40 -64.58 -30.22
N GLU A 837 -0.72 -64.70 -29.57
CA GLU A 837 -1.35 -66.04 -29.38
C GLU A 837 -2.85 -65.89 -29.57
#